data_f15bbfd6038069b4740b492b810b7c69
#
_entry.id   f15bbfd6038069b4740b492b810b7c69
#
_cell.length_a   1.000
_cell.length_b   1.000
_cell.length_c   1.000
_cell.angle_alpha   90.00
_cell.angle_beta   90.00
_cell.angle_gamma   90.00
#
_symmetry.space_group_name_H-M   'P 1'
#
loop_
_entity.id
_entity.type
_entity.pdbx_description
1 polymer ?
#
loop_
_entity_poly.entity_id
_entity_poly.type
_entity_poly.pdbx_seq_one_letter_code
_entity_poly.pdbx_strand_id
1 'polypeptide(L)'
;MKRKLLVLLLAALTLFACAALFAACGEGGADGDGTGGGGDEPPQHTHTFADDWTYNETHHWHAATCEHEDEVSGMAPHEWDEGTITLQPGCTEEGERTYTCECGAFTKEPIAPTGHTYSDEWTYNSTDHWHAATCGHTGEVSGKAPHEWDGGTVIVEPTCTEAGERDHSCVCGAARTEPIAPTGHSYSEEWTYNETHHWHAATCGHTDEVSGKALHEWDDGTVTKEPTCTEEGERTFACECGATKTEPVAPLEHAFSDTPVYDGTHHWYPCTREGCKAEKDKAEHAWDEGTVTTEPTCTEAGVTALACECGATKTEPIEALGHLNNYNRKYDETYHWYECGREGCNAALEKAEHAWDNGTITKNATCTEEGERKYRCINCGATKTKPIEPLGHAFSESLAHNDTHHWYPCTHEGCSEGIEQAEHVWQNGVCTECGAKEASEGLVFYPRGQSRGSYYAVTGIGTCTDTDIVIPYEYNGLPVKEIAQEAFLWESSLTSITIPDSITKIGRNALGYSNFSYNEYENGLYLGNSHNPYLVLVKVKDPSATSFTCHEDTKIIYSNAFESCTKLRNLTLADGLVSLAEDTFIYSESLRYKTYNDALYIGSADNPYLVLVKATDSCTSLSGMHSKTKFIFYYAFQSSNLTSIDIPSSLGERIICDYAFSNCTAATYIAIGNGVTQIGANAFYGCSNVTWVRLVAKTVKTIGDEAFNRCYAISKVYIDDIAAWCAIEFGDNTSSPLSCIIGPGDLYLNNTLVTELTIPDGVTAINAYAFEDSKLTSITIPQSVTSIGYRAFEYCPSLETIHYLGTKAQWEAIEKSSMGWIDAYTKYTVHCTDGDIVVE
;
A
#
# COMPACT_ATOMS: atom_id res chain seq x y z
N MET A 1 -6.10 -40.21 -24.36
CA MET A 1 -5.86 -41.61 -24.79
C MET A 1 -5.33 -41.79 -26.22
N LYS A 2 -5.56 -40.92 -27.18
CA LYS A 2 -5.07 -41.09 -28.57
C LYS A 2 -3.61 -40.64 -28.84
N ARG A 3 -3.01 -39.87 -27.96
CA ARG A 3 -1.57 -39.42 -28.08
C ARG A 3 -0.56 -40.37 -27.39
N LYS A 4 -1.01 -41.17 -26.41
CA LYS A 4 -0.14 -42.19 -25.76
C LYS A 4 0.06 -43.45 -26.59
N LEU A 5 -0.87 -43.70 -27.53
CA LEU A 5 -0.75 -44.85 -28.42
C LEU A 5 0.22 -44.61 -29.61
N LEU A 6 0.44 -43.32 -29.95
CA LEU A 6 1.36 -42.96 -31.06
C LEU A 6 2.82 -42.96 -30.63
N VAL A 7 3.13 -42.67 -29.36
CA VAL A 7 4.49 -42.67 -28.80
C VAL A 7 4.95 -44.12 -28.56
N LEU A 8 4.06 -45.00 -28.15
CA LEU A 8 4.38 -46.41 -27.96
C LEU A 8 4.57 -47.14 -29.29
N LEU A 9 3.92 -46.71 -30.40
CA LEU A 9 4.12 -47.23 -31.72
C LEU A 9 5.44 -46.76 -32.38
N LEU A 10 5.93 -45.57 -32.05
CA LEU A 10 7.20 -45.05 -32.53
C LEU A 10 8.40 -45.70 -31.78
N ALA A 11 8.23 -45.96 -30.49
CA ALA A 11 9.26 -46.68 -29.69
C ALA A 11 9.39 -48.17 -30.08
N ALA A 12 8.28 -48.80 -30.50
CA ALA A 12 8.31 -50.18 -31.01
C ALA A 12 8.90 -50.31 -32.44
N LEU A 13 8.80 -49.23 -33.24
CA LEU A 13 9.42 -49.21 -34.59
C LEU A 13 10.91 -48.94 -34.58
N THR A 14 11.44 -48.25 -33.59
CA THR A 14 12.89 -48.03 -33.44
C THR A 14 13.63 -49.25 -32.84
N LEU A 15 12.99 -50.04 -31.99
CA LEU A 15 13.50 -51.30 -31.50
C LEU A 15 13.53 -52.42 -32.55
N PHE A 16 12.65 -52.39 -33.56
CA PHE A 16 12.63 -53.34 -34.64
C PHE A 16 13.65 -53.02 -35.76
N ALA A 17 14.09 -51.75 -35.87
CA ALA A 17 15.08 -51.35 -36.84
C ALA A 17 16.53 -51.70 -36.41
N CYS A 18 16.83 -51.78 -35.09
CA CYS A 18 18.12 -52.24 -34.60
C CYS A 18 18.31 -53.74 -34.58
N ALA A 19 17.20 -54.55 -34.58
CA ALA A 19 17.27 -56.02 -34.64
C ALA A 19 17.47 -56.57 -36.03
N ALA A 20 17.27 -55.74 -37.09
CA ALA A 20 17.40 -56.17 -38.51
C ALA A 20 18.81 -55.85 -39.10
N LEU A 21 19.69 -55.20 -38.37
CA LEU A 21 21.06 -54.93 -38.85
C LEU A 21 22.12 -55.91 -38.31
N PHE A 22 21.77 -56.85 -37.42
CA PHE A 22 22.69 -57.86 -36.89
C PHE A 22 22.50 -59.26 -37.49
N ALA A 23 21.77 -59.42 -38.61
CA ALA A 23 21.48 -60.68 -39.27
C ALA A 23 22.04 -60.80 -40.70
N ALA A 24 23.14 -60.10 -40.99
CA ALA A 24 23.77 -60.22 -42.31
C ALA A 24 25.30 -60.23 -42.23
N CYS A 25 25.91 -61.19 -41.57
CA CYS A 25 27.25 -61.61 -41.82
C CYS A 25 27.41 -62.94 -41.07
N GLY A 26 26.94 -63.98 -41.70
CA GLY A 26 27.20 -65.38 -41.28
C GLY A 26 27.19 -66.18 -42.52
N GLU A 27 28.27 -66.95 -42.59
CA GLU A 27 28.40 -68.11 -43.38
C GLU A 27 28.74 -68.03 -44.86
N GLY A 28 29.85 -68.62 -45.13
CA GLY A 28 30.28 -69.20 -46.38
C GLY A 28 31.81 -69.36 -46.42
N GLY A 29 32.39 -70.37 -46.03
CA GLY A 29 32.24 -71.78 -46.47
C GLY A 29 33.41 -72.13 -47.24
N ALA A 30 34.23 -72.92 -46.67
CA ALA A 30 35.19 -73.93 -47.09
C ALA A 30 35.51 -74.15 -48.62
N ASP A 31 36.69 -74.59 -48.74
CA ASP A 31 37.34 -75.52 -49.64
C ASP A 31 38.12 -74.92 -50.79
N GLY A 32 39.33 -75.38 -50.78
CA GLY A 32 40.03 -75.66 -51.98
C GLY A 32 41.52 -75.37 -52.04
N ASP A 33 42.24 -76.30 -51.41
CA ASP A 33 43.41 -77.00 -51.95
C ASP A 33 44.32 -76.30 -53.01
N GLY A 34 45.58 -76.29 -52.70
CA GLY A 34 46.60 -76.33 -53.78
C GLY A 34 47.92 -75.64 -53.57
N THR A 35 48.77 -76.35 -52.87
CA THR A 35 50.21 -76.50 -53.26
C THR A 35 51.09 -75.23 -53.41
N GLY A 36 52.12 -75.22 -52.70
CA GLY A 36 53.51 -75.15 -53.13
C GLY A 36 54.31 -73.85 -52.99
N GLY A 37 55.30 -73.93 -52.20
CA GLY A 37 56.54 -73.27 -52.49
C GLY A 37 57.12 -72.33 -51.47
N GLY A 38 57.90 -72.88 -50.59
CA GLY A 38 59.20 -72.50 -50.07
C GLY A 38 59.51 -71.01 -49.90
N GLY A 39 59.98 -70.75 -48.71
CA GLY A 39 60.94 -69.69 -48.52
C GLY A 39 60.72 -68.76 -47.31
N ASP A 40 61.53 -68.98 -46.38
CA ASP A 40 62.04 -68.14 -45.34
C ASP A 40 61.01 -67.60 -44.34
N GLU A 41 61.01 -68.25 -43.19
CA GLU A 41 60.59 -67.67 -41.91
C GLU A 41 61.48 -66.45 -41.58
N PRO A 42 60.88 -65.26 -41.36
CA PRO A 42 61.59 -64.27 -40.61
C PRO A 42 61.59 -64.65 -39.12
N PRO A 43 62.52 -64.19 -38.32
CA PRO A 43 62.64 -64.60 -36.93
C PRO A 43 61.43 -64.20 -36.17
N GLN A 44 60.79 -65.16 -35.50
CA GLN A 44 59.73 -64.93 -34.53
C GLN A 44 60.24 -64.00 -33.41
N HIS A 45 59.94 -62.77 -33.44
CA HIS A 45 60.11 -61.97 -32.23
C HIS A 45 58.81 -61.99 -31.42
N THR A 46 58.95 -62.13 -30.14
CA THR A 46 57.79 -62.12 -29.21
C THR A 46 57.31 -60.64 -29.09
N HIS A 47 56.07 -60.40 -29.47
CA HIS A 47 55.49 -59.09 -29.23
C HIS A 47 55.36 -58.85 -27.72
N THR A 48 55.80 -57.69 -27.29
CA THR A 48 55.58 -57.19 -25.97
C THR A 48 54.48 -56.08 -26.05
N PHE A 49 53.59 -56.05 -25.08
CA PHE A 49 52.45 -55.15 -25.06
C PHE A 49 52.57 -54.20 -23.90
N ALA A 50 51.98 -52.98 -24.02
CA ALA A 50 51.98 -52.04 -22.97
C ALA A 50 51.13 -52.52 -21.78
N ASP A 51 51.51 -52.17 -20.58
CA ASP A 51 50.73 -52.47 -19.38
C ASP A 51 49.51 -51.57 -19.29
N ASP A 52 49.54 -50.36 -19.93
CA ASP A 52 48.46 -49.44 -19.98
C ASP A 52 47.44 -49.79 -21.08
N TRP A 53 46.15 -49.62 -20.75
CA TRP A 53 45.11 -49.86 -21.71
C TRP A 53 45.02 -48.74 -22.76
N THR A 54 44.92 -49.15 -24.01
CA THR A 54 44.51 -48.31 -25.14
C THR A 54 43.10 -48.67 -25.47
N TYR A 55 42.26 -47.69 -25.76
CA TYR A 55 40.87 -47.94 -26.06
C TYR A 55 40.31 -46.99 -27.13
N ASN A 56 39.20 -47.40 -27.74
CA ASN A 56 38.37 -46.61 -28.64
C ASN A 56 36.94 -46.63 -28.09
N GLU A 57 35.98 -46.19 -28.87
CA GLU A 57 34.60 -46.12 -28.45
C GLU A 57 33.96 -47.47 -28.10
N THR A 58 34.49 -48.57 -28.53
CA THR A 58 33.85 -49.90 -28.41
C THR A 58 34.67 -50.93 -27.70
N HIS A 59 36.00 -50.84 -27.76
CA HIS A 59 36.94 -51.86 -27.27
C HIS A 59 38.16 -51.26 -26.57
N HIS A 60 38.73 -52.02 -25.69
CA HIS A 60 40.01 -51.70 -25.11
C HIS A 60 41.03 -52.87 -25.39
N TRP A 61 42.29 -52.57 -25.40
CA TRP A 61 43.39 -53.47 -25.66
C TRP A 61 44.72 -52.96 -25.14
N HIS A 62 45.74 -53.86 -25.07
CA HIS A 62 47.08 -53.43 -24.85
C HIS A 62 47.77 -53.29 -26.17
N ALA A 63 48.27 -52.11 -26.51
CA ALA A 63 49.00 -51.85 -27.75
C ALA A 63 50.39 -52.49 -27.71
N ALA A 64 50.90 -53.01 -28.85
CA ALA A 64 52.21 -53.50 -28.96
C ALA A 64 53.27 -52.43 -28.73
N THR A 65 54.31 -52.72 -27.98
CA THR A 65 55.47 -51.85 -27.71
C THR A 65 56.61 -51.98 -28.69
N CYS A 66 56.44 -52.81 -29.75
CA CYS A 66 57.41 -53.01 -30.84
C CYS A 66 56.88 -52.25 -32.08
N GLU A 67 57.69 -52.14 -33.15
CA GLU A 67 57.40 -51.41 -34.42
C GLU A 67 56.21 -51.94 -35.23
N HIS A 68 55.39 -52.89 -34.68
CA HIS A 68 54.23 -53.44 -35.33
C HIS A 68 52.98 -52.86 -34.64
N GLU A 69 52.54 -51.67 -35.06
CA GLU A 69 51.41 -50.91 -34.48
C GLU A 69 50.03 -51.59 -34.63
N ASP A 70 49.92 -52.61 -35.54
CA ASP A 70 48.67 -53.32 -35.82
C ASP A 70 48.44 -54.54 -34.92
N GLU A 71 49.39 -54.95 -34.14
CA GLU A 71 49.25 -56.09 -33.24
C GLU A 71 48.85 -55.63 -31.83
N VAL A 72 47.83 -56.21 -31.32
CA VAL A 72 47.22 -55.85 -30.01
C VAL A 72 47.01 -57.14 -29.19
N SER A 73 47.07 -57.00 -27.87
CA SER A 73 46.79 -58.12 -26.95
C SER A 73 45.58 -57.75 -26.07
N GLY A 74 44.73 -58.73 -25.82
CA GLY A 74 43.60 -58.57 -24.89
C GLY A 74 42.49 -57.65 -25.40
N MET A 75 42.38 -57.53 -26.75
CA MET A 75 41.26 -56.71 -27.29
C MET A 75 39.93 -57.32 -26.86
N ALA A 76 39.16 -56.51 -26.08
CA ALA A 76 37.87 -56.89 -25.62
C ALA A 76 36.88 -55.66 -25.69
N PRO A 77 35.62 -55.89 -25.91
CA PRO A 77 34.65 -54.83 -25.75
C PRO A 77 34.65 -54.29 -24.32
N HIS A 78 34.27 -53.02 -24.14
CA HIS A 78 34.20 -52.45 -22.82
C HIS A 78 33.18 -53.18 -21.95
N GLU A 79 33.60 -53.59 -20.77
CA GLU A 79 32.73 -54.06 -19.73
C GLU A 79 32.47 -52.90 -18.77
N TRP A 80 31.27 -52.37 -18.86
CA TRP A 80 30.87 -51.21 -18.08
C TRP A 80 30.48 -51.63 -16.67
N ASP A 81 30.81 -50.82 -15.68
CA ASP A 81 30.38 -50.98 -14.30
C ASP A 81 28.84 -50.81 -14.17
N GLU A 82 28.31 -50.87 -12.96
CA GLU A 82 26.87 -50.68 -12.68
C GLU A 82 26.41 -49.22 -12.91
N GLY A 83 27.34 -48.35 -13.21
CA GLY A 83 27.14 -46.95 -13.53
C GLY A 83 26.76 -46.07 -12.31
N THR A 84 27.43 -44.98 -12.18
CA THR A 84 27.16 -44.02 -11.09
C THR A 84 26.34 -42.85 -11.62
N ILE A 85 25.34 -42.44 -10.88
CA ILE A 85 24.58 -41.24 -11.25
C ILE A 85 25.49 -40.03 -10.99
N THR A 86 25.89 -39.36 -12.06
CA THR A 86 26.78 -38.19 -12.02
C THR A 86 26.00 -36.88 -12.03
N LEU A 87 24.77 -36.95 -12.50
CA LEU A 87 23.81 -35.83 -12.42
C LEU A 87 22.44 -36.41 -12.08
N GLN A 88 21.87 -35.97 -10.99
CA GLN A 88 20.49 -36.36 -10.62
C GLN A 88 19.51 -35.72 -11.59
N PRO A 89 18.51 -36.46 -12.08
CA PRO A 89 17.49 -35.85 -12.93
C PRO A 89 16.61 -34.88 -12.10
N GLY A 90 16.44 -33.69 -12.62
CA GLY A 90 15.43 -32.76 -12.15
C GLY A 90 14.03 -33.12 -12.59
N CYS A 91 13.06 -32.31 -12.26
CA CYS A 91 11.71 -32.55 -12.77
C CYS A 91 11.54 -32.22 -14.26
N THR A 92 12.37 -31.35 -14.81
CA THR A 92 12.39 -30.97 -16.24
C THR A 92 13.70 -31.30 -16.94
N GLU A 93 14.75 -31.45 -16.18
CA GLU A 93 16.07 -31.69 -16.73
C GLU A 93 16.46 -33.15 -16.60
N GLU A 94 17.10 -33.64 -17.64
CA GLU A 94 17.60 -35.01 -17.65
C GLU A 94 18.81 -35.12 -16.71
N GLY A 95 18.82 -36.14 -15.92
CA GLY A 95 20.00 -36.57 -15.18
C GLY A 95 20.98 -37.35 -16.06
N GLU A 96 22.09 -37.75 -15.52
CA GLU A 96 23.12 -38.47 -16.26
C GLU A 96 23.70 -39.60 -15.39
N ARG A 97 23.81 -40.76 -15.97
CA ARG A 97 24.52 -41.87 -15.37
C ARG A 97 25.78 -42.15 -16.20
N THR A 98 26.89 -42.19 -15.55
CA THR A 98 28.19 -42.48 -16.17
C THR A 98 28.60 -43.90 -15.80
N TYR A 99 28.92 -44.67 -16.80
CA TYR A 99 29.48 -46.01 -16.68
C TYR A 99 30.96 -45.96 -17.00
N THR A 100 31.76 -46.62 -16.26
CA THR A 100 33.22 -46.67 -16.45
C THR A 100 33.67 -48.09 -16.68
N CYS A 101 34.68 -48.22 -17.52
CA CYS A 101 35.38 -49.48 -17.76
C CYS A 101 36.74 -49.45 -17.04
N GLU A 102 37.27 -50.61 -16.66
CA GLU A 102 38.59 -50.70 -16.02
C GLU A 102 39.71 -50.06 -16.83
N CYS A 103 39.59 -49.98 -18.16
CA CYS A 103 40.54 -49.29 -19.03
C CYS A 103 40.53 -47.77 -18.93
N GLY A 104 39.60 -47.18 -18.14
CA GLY A 104 39.43 -45.74 -18.01
C GLY A 104 38.49 -45.11 -19.01
N ALA A 105 37.97 -45.85 -19.99
CA ALA A 105 36.91 -45.37 -20.88
C ALA A 105 35.60 -45.18 -20.11
N PHE A 106 34.80 -44.24 -20.48
CA PHE A 106 33.49 -44.00 -19.89
C PHE A 106 32.45 -43.75 -20.96
N THR A 107 31.21 -44.08 -20.62
CA THR A 107 30.04 -43.72 -21.40
C THR A 107 28.98 -43.14 -20.51
N LYS A 108 28.08 -42.37 -21.09
CA LYS A 108 27.07 -41.68 -20.37
C LYS A 108 25.69 -41.99 -20.92
N GLU A 109 24.76 -42.18 -20.03
CA GLU A 109 23.38 -42.45 -20.38
C GLU A 109 22.48 -41.41 -19.70
N PRO A 110 21.60 -40.73 -20.44
CA PRO A 110 20.69 -39.78 -19.85
C PRO A 110 19.64 -40.50 -18.99
N ILE A 111 19.35 -39.93 -17.85
CA ILE A 111 18.25 -40.36 -16.98
C ILE A 111 17.08 -39.38 -17.22
N ALA A 112 15.95 -39.94 -17.62
CA ALA A 112 14.79 -39.10 -17.90
C ALA A 112 14.39 -38.24 -16.70
N PRO A 113 13.92 -37.02 -16.94
CA PRO A 113 13.41 -36.15 -15.90
C PRO A 113 12.33 -36.84 -15.07
N THR A 114 12.26 -36.54 -13.81
CA THR A 114 11.33 -37.14 -12.85
C THR A 114 9.89 -36.69 -13.05
N GLY A 115 9.72 -35.63 -13.81
CA GLY A 115 8.42 -34.96 -13.96
C GLY A 115 8.07 -34.10 -12.75
N HIS A 116 7.07 -33.29 -12.91
CA HIS A 116 6.61 -32.44 -11.81
C HIS A 116 5.75 -33.23 -10.84
N THR A 117 5.95 -32.97 -9.56
CA THR A 117 5.04 -33.37 -8.48
C THR A 117 4.19 -32.17 -8.09
N TYR A 118 2.96 -32.42 -7.72
CA TYR A 118 2.00 -31.35 -7.46
C TYR A 118 1.39 -31.54 -6.07
N SER A 119 1.03 -30.42 -5.45
CA SER A 119 0.33 -30.41 -4.17
C SER A 119 -1.05 -31.03 -4.28
N ASP A 120 -1.49 -31.71 -3.24
CA ASP A 120 -2.88 -32.14 -3.13
C ASP A 120 -3.84 -30.99 -2.75
N GLU A 121 -3.29 -29.90 -2.26
CA GLU A 121 -4.05 -28.69 -1.93
C GLU A 121 -4.22 -27.81 -3.17
N TRP A 122 -5.38 -27.15 -3.24
CA TRP A 122 -5.68 -26.23 -4.30
C TRP A 122 -5.01 -24.89 -4.09
N THR A 123 -4.35 -24.40 -5.10
CA THR A 123 -3.96 -22.99 -5.24
C THR A 123 -4.89 -22.32 -6.22
N TYR A 124 -5.25 -21.08 -6.01
CA TYR A 124 -6.18 -20.39 -6.89
C TYR A 124 -5.91 -18.88 -6.95
N ASN A 125 -6.40 -18.27 -8.02
CA ASN A 125 -6.48 -16.82 -8.20
C ASN A 125 -7.93 -16.41 -8.50
N SER A 126 -8.14 -15.24 -8.99
CA SER A 126 -9.49 -14.74 -9.28
C SER A 126 -10.24 -15.46 -10.43
N THR A 127 -9.55 -16.23 -11.25
CA THR A 127 -10.15 -16.86 -12.44
C THR A 127 -10.05 -18.38 -12.44
N ASP A 128 -8.98 -18.92 -11.94
CA ASP A 128 -8.63 -20.32 -12.06
C ASP A 128 -8.18 -20.91 -10.73
N HIS A 129 -8.27 -22.23 -10.62
CA HIS A 129 -7.63 -23.02 -9.58
C HIS A 129 -6.74 -24.11 -10.20
N TRP A 130 -5.73 -24.54 -9.45
CA TRP A 130 -4.78 -25.56 -9.89
C TRP A 130 -4.06 -26.18 -8.68
N HIS A 131 -3.34 -27.24 -8.91
CA HIS A 131 -2.39 -27.77 -7.96
C HIS A 131 -1.00 -27.27 -8.30
N ALA A 132 -0.38 -26.57 -7.39
CA ALA A 132 0.96 -26.00 -7.55
C ALA A 132 2.01 -27.12 -7.58
N ALA A 133 3.05 -26.93 -8.34
CA ALA A 133 4.17 -27.88 -8.33
C ALA A 133 4.92 -27.81 -7.00
N THR A 134 5.21 -28.97 -6.42
CA THR A 134 5.97 -29.10 -5.16
C THR A 134 7.48 -29.26 -5.39
N CYS A 135 7.90 -29.26 -6.65
CA CYS A 135 9.31 -29.43 -7.06
C CYS A 135 10.06 -28.12 -7.26
N GLY A 136 9.56 -26.98 -6.75
CA GLY A 136 10.21 -25.67 -6.82
C GLY A 136 10.01 -24.88 -8.12
N HIS A 137 9.27 -25.38 -9.09
CA HIS A 137 8.94 -24.68 -10.34
C HIS A 137 7.59 -23.99 -10.23
N THR A 138 7.58 -22.71 -9.92
CA THR A 138 6.37 -21.93 -9.67
C THR A 138 5.48 -21.70 -10.90
N GLY A 139 5.98 -21.95 -12.10
CA GLY A 139 5.21 -21.83 -13.35
C GLY A 139 4.48 -23.09 -13.81
N GLU A 140 4.82 -24.25 -13.24
CA GLU A 140 4.25 -25.53 -13.63
C GLU A 140 3.11 -25.92 -12.69
N VAL A 141 1.95 -26.13 -13.26
CA VAL A 141 0.74 -26.41 -12.50
C VAL A 141 -0.02 -27.60 -13.10
N SER A 142 -0.71 -28.35 -12.27
CA SER A 142 -1.57 -29.46 -12.71
C SER A 142 -3.03 -29.17 -12.41
N GLY A 143 -3.89 -29.62 -13.31
CA GLY A 143 -5.32 -29.52 -13.12
C GLY A 143 -5.86 -28.09 -13.17
N LYS A 144 -5.11 -27.16 -13.80
CA LYS A 144 -5.58 -25.78 -13.94
C LYS A 144 -6.89 -25.74 -14.71
N ALA A 145 -7.88 -25.23 -14.05
CA ALA A 145 -9.23 -25.06 -14.60
C ALA A 145 -9.86 -23.77 -14.05
N PRO A 146 -10.75 -23.16 -14.80
CA PRO A 146 -11.58 -22.09 -14.26
C PRO A 146 -12.37 -22.55 -13.04
N HIS A 147 -12.72 -21.62 -12.16
CA HIS A 147 -13.57 -21.93 -11.02
C HIS A 147 -14.91 -22.48 -11.47
N GLU A 148 -15.27 -23.66 -10.98
CA GLU A 148 -16.64 -24.17 -11.04
C GLU A 148 -17.36 -23.77 -9.77
N TRP A 149 -18.22 -22.78 -9.90
CA TRP A 149 -18.95 -22.22 -8.78
C TRP A 149 -20.17 -23.06 -8.46
N ASP A 150 -20.46 -23.26 -7.20
CA ASP A 150 -21.69 -23.91 -6.73
C ASP A 150 -22.94 -23.09 -7.06
N GLY A 151 -24.09 -23.58 -6.67
CA GLY A 151 -25.39 -22.89 -6.88
C GLY A 151 -25.53 -21.60 -6.05
N GLY A 152 -24.57 -21.31 -5.20
CA GLY A 152 -24.49 -20.14 -4.34
C GLY A 152 -25.55 -20.09 -3.24
N THR A 153 -25.19 -19.49 -2.13
CA THR A 153 -26.08 -19.23 -0.99
C THR A 153 -26.41 -17.75 -0.96
N VAL A 154 -27.68 -17.40 -0.87
CA VAL A 154 -28.10 -16.01 -0.72
C VAL A 154 -27.66 -15.52 0.65
N ILE A 155 -26.81 -14.50 0.69
CA ILE A 155 -26.29 -13.87 1.90
C ILE A 155 -27.00 -12.56 2.20
N VAL A 156 -27.46 -11.88 1.16
CA VAL A 156 -28.32 -10.70 1.26
C VAL A 156 -29.52 -10.90 0.34
N GLU A 157 -30.70 -10.90 0.92
CA GLU A 157 -31.93 -10.98 0.11
C GLU A 157 -32.14 -9.67 -0.67
N PRO A 158 -32.48 -9.74 -1.96
CA PRO A 158 -32.77 -8.53 -2.72
C PRO A 158 -34.05 -7.87 -2.24
N THR A 159 -34.03 -6.57 -2.15
CA THR A 159 -35.23 -5.77 -1.93
C THR A 159 -35.83 -5.34 -3.27
N CYS A 160 -36.90 -4.57 -3.25
CA CYS A 160 -37.47 -4.08 -4.50
C CYS A 160 -36.57 -3.06 -5.24
N THR A 161 -35.65 -2.41 -4.56
CA THR A 161 -34.74 -1.38 -5.13
C THR A 161 -33.28 -1.74 -5.01
N GLU A 162 -32.94 -2.55 -4.06
CA GLU A 162 -31.56 -2.90 -3.82
C GLU A 162 -31.28 -4.34 -4.26
N ALA A 163 -30.13 -4.50 -4.85
CA ALA A 163 -29.67 -5.82 -5.24
C ALA A 163 -29.33 -6.63 -3.98
N GLY A 164 -29.72 -7.86 -3.95
CA GLY A 164 -29.24 -8.85 -3.01
C GLY A 164 -27.89 -9.40 -3.44
N GLU A 165 -27.34 -10.24 -2.62
CA GLU A 165 -26.05 -10.87 -2.89
C GLU A 165 -26.14 -12.37 -2.65
N ARG A 166 -25.49 -13.10 -3.53
CA ARG A 166 -25.32 -14.53 -3.44
C ARG A 166 -23.84 -14.86 -3.43
N ASP A 167 -23.43 -15.61 -2.46
CA ASP A 167 -22.06 -16.06 -2.35
C ASP A 167 -21.92 -17.47 -2.93
N HIS A 168 -20.97 -17.63 -3.83
CA HIS A 168 -20.63 -18.87 -4.48
C HIS A 168 -19.28 -19.36 -3.99
N SER A 169 -19.17 -20.63 -3.77
CA SER A 169 -17.92 -21.26 -3.42
C SER A 169 -17.45 -22.25 -4.49
N CYS A 170 -16.16 -22.40 -4.60
CA CYS A 170 -15.52 -23.38 -5.45
C CYS A 170 -14.84 -24.44 -4.59
N VAL A 171 -14.73 -25.65 -5.12
CA VAL A 171 -14.06 -26.77 -4.45
C VAL A 171 -12.63 -26.44 -3.96
N CYS A 172 -11.99 -25.45 -4.56
CA CYS A 172 -10.65 -24.98 -4.17
C CYS A 172 -10.63 -24.03 -2.96
N GLY A 173 -11.79 -23.68 -2.43
CA GLY A 173 -11.93 -22.71 -1.34
C GLY A 173 -12.09 -21.26 -1.79
N ALA A 174 -11.97 -20.96 -3.09
CA ALA A 174 -12.26 -19.63 -3.60
C ALA A 174 -13.76 -19.33 -3.45
N ALA A 175 -14.06 -18.09 -3.10
CA ALA A 175 -15.41 -17.60 -3.01
C ALA A 175 -15.58 -16.36 -3.90
N ARG A 176 -16.78 -16.14 -4.38
CA ARG A 176 -17.18 -14.92 -5.09
C ARG A 176 -18.60 -14.56 -4.75
N THR A 177 -18.84 -13.30 -4.69
CA THR A 177 -20.19 -12.76 -4.50
C THR A 177 -20.76 -12.32 -5.84
N GLU A 178 -22.00 -12.66 -6.09
CA GLU A 178 -22.75 -12.27 -7.29
C GLU A 178 -23.99 -11.48 -6.87
N PRO A 179 -24.24 -10.33 -7.47
CA PRO A 179 -25.43 -9.56 -7.16
C PRO A 179 -26.69 -10.25 -7.70
N ILE A 180 -27.71 -10.29 -6.87
CA ILE A 180 -29.05 -10.71 -7.25
C ILE A 180 -29.84 -9.45 -7.60
N ALA A 181 -30.38 -9.40 -8.81
CA ALA A 181 -31.15 -8.23 -9.23
C ALA A 181 -32.29 -7.92 -8.24
N PRO A 182 -32.59 -6.64 -8.01
CA PRO A 182 -33.73 -6.23 -7.21
C PRO A 182 -35.03 -6.86 -7.71
N THR A 183 -35.92 -7.21 -6.80
CA THR A 183 -37.18 -7.89 -7.12
C THR A 183 -38.17 -7.00 -7.87
N GLY A 184 -37.89 -5.71 -7.96
CA GLY A 184 -38.80 -4.73 -8.51
C GLY A 184 -39.94 -4.40 -7.55
N HIS A 185 -40.70 -3.40 -7.89
CA HIS A 185 -41.82 -2.96 -7.07
C HIS A 185 -43.10 -3.79 -7.35
N SER A 186 -43.77 -4.18 -6.30
CA SER A 186 -45.13 -4.68 -6.35
C SER A 186 -46.09 -3.52 -6.02
N TYR A 187 -47.22 -3.54 -6.66
CA TYR A 187 -48.19 -2.44 -6.57
C TYR A 187 -49.54 -2.90 -6.06
N SER A 188 -50.28 -2.01 -5.39
CA SER A 188 -51.63 -2.23 -4.90
C SER A 188 -52.62 -2.41 -6.06
N GLU A 189 -53.63 -3.26 -5.90
CA GLU A 189 -54.75 -3.35 -6.83
C GLU A 189 -55.74 -2.21 -6.64
N GLU A 190 -55.67 -1.50 -5.50
CA GLU A 190 -56.49 -0.35 -5.21
C GLU A 190 -55.88 0.93 -5.76
N TRP A 191 -56.73 1.82 -6.29
CA TRP A 191 -56.30 3.09 -6.82
C TRP A 191 -55.97 4.08 -5.68
N THR A 192 -54.84 4.72 -5.82
CA THR A 192 -54.47 5.94 -5.08
C THR A 192 -54.51 7.10 -6.04
N TYR A 193 -54.98 8.26 -5.60
CA TYR A 193 -55.12 9.41 -6.49
C TYR A 193 -54.84 10.75 -5.77
N ASN A 194 -54.57 11.75 -6.57
CA ASN A 194 -54.51 13.17 -6.16
C ASN A 194 -55.39 14.00 -7.10
N GLU A 195 -55.23 15.28 -7.11
CA GLU A 195 -56.08 16.20 -7.91
C GLU A 195 -55.98 16.01 -9.41
N THR A 196 -54.90 15.42 -9.93
CA THR A 196 -54.65 15.34 -11.36
C THR A 196 -54.48 13.93 -11.89
N HIS A 197 -54.01 13.00 -11.09
CA HIS A 197 -53.64 11.65 -11.51
C HIS A 197 -54.16 10.59 -10.53
N HIS A 198 -54.32 9.39 -11.05
CA HIS A 198 -54.47 8.18 -10.25
C HIS A 198 -53.36 7.18 -10.60
N TRP A 199 -53.03 6.28 -9.67
CA TRP A 199 -51.98 5.29 -9.80
C TRP A 199 -52.20 4.18 -8.78
N HIS A 200 -51.46 3.09 -8.96
CA HIS A 200 -51.34 2.04 -7.98
C HIS A 200 -50.07 2.27 -7.14
N ALA A 201 -50.21 2.44 -5.86
CA ALA A 201 -49.10 2.66 -4.93
C ALA A 201 -48.29 1.38 -4.72
N ALA A 202 -46.99 1.52 -4.57
CA ALA A 202 -46.13 0.38 -4.29
C ALA A 202 -46.43 -0.22 -2.91
N THR A 203 -46.52 -1.53 -2.82
CA THR A 203 -46.79 -2.28 -1.59
C THR A 203 -45.54 -2.64 -0.82
N CYS A 204 -44.37 -2.33 -1.38
CA CYS A 204 -43.05 -2.65 -0.82
C CYS A 204 -42.46 -1.55 0.06
N GLY A 205 -43.29 -0.56 0.48
CA GLY A 205 -42.88 0.50 1.41
C GLY A 205 -42.25 1.74 0.77
N HIS A 206 -42.04 1.76 -0.56
CA HIS A 206 -41.53 2.93 -1.28
C HIS A 206 -42.69 3.80 -1.77
N THR A 207 -42.90 4.91 -1.13
CA THR A 207 -44.07 5.79 -1.39
C THR A 207 -43.98 6.60 -2.69
N ASP A 208 -42.79 6.70 -3.26
CA ASP A 208 -42.53 7.49 -4.48
C ASP A 208 -42.61 6.67 -5.76
N GLU A 209 -42.64 5.33 -5.66
CA GLU A 209 -42.78 4.43 -6.78
C GLU A 209 -44.25 4.07 -7.02
N VAL A 210 -44.69 4.28 -8.21
CA VAL A 210 -46.13 4.10 -8.58
C VAL A 210 -46.24 3.42 -9.96
N SER A 211 -47.26 2.63 -10.14
CA SER A 211 -47.60 2.01 -11.43
C SER A 211 -48.89 2.52 -11.98
N GLY A 212 -49.01 2.57 -13.30
CA GLY A 212 -50.24 2.96 -13.97
C GLY A 212 -50.65 4.41 -13.74
N LYS A 213 -49.75 5.32 -13.41
CA LYS A 213 -50.05 6.73 -13.21
C LYS A 213 -50.61 7.36 -14.47
N ALA A 214 -51.84 7.75 -14.42
CA ALA A 214 -52.55 8.36 -15.53
C ALA A 214 -53.35 9.57 -15.05
N LEU A 215 -53.67 10.49 -15.95
CA LEU A 215 -54.60 11.57 -15.70
C LEU A 215 -55.98 11.00 -15.46
N HIS A 216 -56.81 11.70 -14.69
CA HIS A 216 -58.22 11.32 -14.50
C HIS A 216 -58.99 11.43 -15.81
N GLU A 217 -59.72 10.35 -16.17
CA GLU A 217 -60.73 10.36 -17.20
C GLU A 217 -62.07 10.59 -16.51
N TRP A 218 -62.70 11.73 -16.80
CA TRP A 218 -63.90 12.17 -16.15
C TRP A 218 -65.14 11.76 -16.94
N ASP A 219 -66.26 11.46 -16.25
CA ASP A 219 -67.58 11.18 -16.85
C ASP A 219 -68.22 12.49 -17.43
N ASP A 220 -69.44 12.41 -17.95
CA ASP A 220 -70.15 13.52 -18.54
C ASP A 220 -70.64 14.58 -17.49
N GLY A 221 -70.48 14.32 -16.23
CA GLY A 221 -70.78 15.19 -15.10
C GLY A 221 -72.26 15.50 -14.87
N THR A 222 -72.67 15.60 -13.61
CA THR A 222 -74.00 15.92 -13.17
C THR A 222 -74.05 17.32 -12.55
N VAL A 223 -75.05 18.15 -12.92
CA VAL A 223 -75.25 19.48 -12.28
C VAL A 223 -75.67 19.23 -10.86
N THR A 224 -74.86 19.67 -9.93
CA THR A 224 -75.11 19.51 -8.47
C THR A 224 -75.54 20.77 -7.78
N LYS A 225 -75.40 21.93 -8.46
CA LYS A 225 -75.83 23.22 -8.00
C LYS A 225 -76.34 24.08 -9.18
N GLU A 226 -77.60 24.56 -9.13
CA GLU A 226 -78.16 25.41 -10.15
C GLU A 226 -77.59 26.85 -10.13
N PRO A 227 -77.36 27.49 -11.32
CA PRO A 227 -76.78 28.80 -11.40
C PRO A 227 -77.81 29.90 -10.96
N THR A 228 -77.31 30.99 -10.36
CA THR A 228 -78.04 32.20 -10.08
C THR A 228 -77.72 33.29 -11.09
N CYS A 229 -78.17 34.58 -10.94
CA CYS A 229 -77.71 35.60 -11.85
C CYS A 229 -76.22 35.94 -11.76
N THR A 230 -75.60 35.63 -10.67
CA THR A 230 -74.11 35.92 -10.43
C THR A 230 -73.31 34.69 -10.10
N GLU A 231 -73.95 33.69 -9.61
CA GLU A 231 -73.27 32.50 -9.23
C GLU A 231 -73.46 31.43 -10.27
N GLU A 232 -72.34 30.90 -10.61
CA GLU A 232 -72.30 29.72 -11.40
C GLU A 232 -72.86 28.52 -10.64
N GLY A 233 -73.58 27.69 -11.32
CA GLY A 233 -73.92 26.36 -10.85
C GLY A 233 -72.64 25.49 -10.82
N GLU A 234 -72.82 24.34 -10.33
CA GLU A 234 -71.66 23.35 -10.36
C GLU A 234 -72.12 22.05 -11.01
N ARG A 235 -71.25 21.56 -11.82
CA ARG A 235 -71.33 20.23 -12.41
C ARG A 235 -70.18 19.38 -11.86
N THR A 236 -70.52 18.25 -11.26
CA THR A 236 -69.51 17.33 -10.72
C THR A 236 -69.30 16.17 -11.66
N PHE A 237 -68.07 15.90 -11.95
CA PHE A 237 -67.55 14.77 -12.73
C PHE A 237 -66.88 13.79 -11.81
N ALA A 238 -66.99 12.51 -12.14
CA ALA A 238 -66.36 11.43 -11.39
C ALA A 238 -65.41 10.62 -12.29
N CYS A 239 -64.35 10.10 -11.70
CA CYS A 239 -63.39 9.21 -12.35
C CYS A 239 -63.57 7.79 -11.75
N GLU A 240 -63.23 6.74 -12.51
CA GLU A 240 -63.32 5.36 -12.04
C GLU A 240 -62.45 5.09 -10.78
N CYS A 241 -61.42 5.87 -10.54
CA CYS A 241 -60.61 5.78 -9.35
C CYS A 241 -61.24 6.34 -8.07
N GLY A 242 -62.46 6.91 -8.17
CA GLY A 242 -63.20 7.52 -7.07
C GLY A 242 -62.91 9.02 -6.84
N ALA A 243 -62.03 9.61 -7.64
CA ALA A 243 -61.80 11.08 -7.59
C ALA A 243 -62.98 11.83 -8.24
N THR A 244 -63.26 13.00 -7.73
CA THR A 244 -64.33 13.88 -8.28
C THR A 244 -63.77 15.26 -8.53
N LYS A 245 -64.28 15.93 -9.59
CA LYS A 245 -64.01 17.36 -9.85
C LYS A 245 -65.32 18.08 -10.12
N THR A 246 -65.38 19.35 -9.88
CA THR A 246 -66.49 20.21 -10.19
C THR A 246 -66.12 21.26 -11.21
N GLU A 247 -67.02 21.59 -12.10
CA GLU A 247 -66.88 22.72 -13.05
C GLU A 247 -68.09 23.63 -12.94
N PRO A 248 -67.89 24.92 -13.16
CA PRO A 248 -68.96 25.90 -13.05
C PRO A 248 -69.95 25.90 -14.23
N VAL A 249 -71.20 26.22 -13.97
CA VAL A 249 -72.26 26.46 -14.96
C VAL A 249 -72.57 27.97 -14.97
N ALA A 250 -72.55 28.58 -16.17
CA ALA A 250 -72.69 30.04 -16.34
C ALA A 250 -73.90 30.67 -15.64
N PRO A 251 -73.73 31.83 -15.02
CA PRO A 251 -74.77 32.56 -14.33
C PRO A 251 -75.81 33.21 -15.25
N LEU A 252 -77.00 33.60 -14.68
CA LEU A 252 -78.07 34.34 -15.38
C LEU A 252 -77.74 35.83 -15.48
N GLU A 253 -78.31 36.58 -16.49
CA GLU A 253 -78.10 38.05 -16.67
C GLU A 253 -78.72 38.94 -15.58
N HIS A 254 -78.18 40.18 -15.30
CA HIS A 254 -78.45 41.09 -14.25
C HIS A 254 -79.27 42.33 -14.66
N ALA A 255 -80.00 42.91 -13.65
CA ALA A 255 -80.66 44.22 -13.68
C ALA A 255 -80.10 45.10 -12.55
N PHE A 256 -79.56 46.30 -12.82
CA PHE A 256 -78.79 47.13 -11.92
C PHE A 256 -79.50 48.39 -11.39
N SER A 257 -79.14 48.90 -10.16
CA SER A 257 -79.52 50.11 -9.49
C SER A 257 -78.79 51.35 -10.07
N ASP A 258 -79.36 52.58 -9.88
CA ASP A 258 -78.76 53.82 -10.34
C ASP A 258 -77.88 54.51 -9.29
N THR A 259 -77.70 53.95 -8.07
CA THR A 259 -76.85 54.51 -7.01
C THR A 259 -75.67 53.53 -6.71
N PRO A 260 -74.43 54.00 -6.71
CA PRO A 260 -73.25 53.14 -6.46
C PRO A 260 -73.18 52.84 -4.95
N VAL A 261 -72.65 51.61 -4.69
CA VAL A 261 -72.14 51.20 -3.40
C VAL A 261 -70.69 50.80 -3.58
N TYR A 262 -69.91 50.69 -2.51
CA TYR A 262 -68.50 50.30 -2.57
C TYR A 262 -68.12 49.31 -1.50
N ASP A 263 -67.07 48.57 -1.78
CA ASP A 263 -66.41 47.68 -0.86
C ASP A 263 -64.89 47.97 -0.79
N GLY A 264 -64.12 47.05 -0.34
CA GLY A 264 -62.64 47.17 -0.23
C GLY A 264 -61.91 47.29 -1.56
N THR A 265 -62.52 47.03 -2.71
CA THR A 265 -61.86 46.92 -4.01
C THR A 265 -62.47 47.75 -5.10
N HIS A 266 -63.79 47.87 -5.07
CA HIS A 266 -64.57 48.47 -6.15
C HIS A 266 -65.71 49.33 -5.62
N HIS A 267 -66.20 50.20 -6.46
CA HIS A 267 -67.55 50.85 -6.34
C HIS A 267 -68.36 50.38 -7.56
N TRP A 268 -69.67 50.14 -7.33
CA TRP A 268 -70.58 49.61 -8.35
C TRP A 268 -72.07 49.94 -8.14
N TYR A 269 -72.81 49.59 -9.11
CA TYR A 269 -74.31 49.67 -9.03
C TYR A 269 -74.88 48.26 -8.82
N PRO A 270 -75.58 47.97 -7.74
CA PRO A 270 -76.05 46.64 -7.40
C PRO A 270 -77.21 46.14 -8.26
N CYS A 271 -77.33 44.90 -8.51
CA CYS A 271 -78.43 44.23 -9.19
C CYS A 271 -79.70 44.22 -8.29
N THR A 272 -80.91 44.57 -8.88
CA THR A 272 -82.19 44.71 -8.19
C THR A 272 -82.96 43.39 -8.09
N ARG A 273 -82.47 42.26 -8.61
CA ARG A 273 -83.16 40.94 -8.53
C ARG A 273 -82.98 40.32 -7.13
N GLU A 274 -84.05 39.70 -6.66
CA GLU A 274 -84.09 39.13 -5.30
C GLU A 274 -82.99 38.03 -5.20
N GLY A 275 -82.17 38.16 -4.20
CA GLY A 275 -81.04 37.26 -3.97
C GLY A 275 -79.81 37.50 -4.83
N CYS A 276 -79.84 38.37 -5.82
CA CYS A 276 -78.78 38.71 -6.68
C CYS A 276 -77.97 39.87 -6.14
N LYS A 277 -76.64 39.63 -6.08
CA LYS A 277 -75.67 40.63 -5.64
C LYS A 277 -74.87 41.23 -6.76
N ALA A 278 -75.38 41.14 -8.01
CA ALA A 278 -74.60 41.63 -9.15
C ALA A 278 -74.47 43.15 -9.16
N GLU A 279 -73.44 43.64 -9.68
CA GLU A 279 -72.95 44.98 -9.62
C GLU A 279 -72.63 45.42 -11.07
N LYS A 280 -73.14 46.61 -11.47
CA LYS A 280 -72.91 47.21 -12.78
C LYS A 280 -71.94 48.39 -12.63
N ASP A 281 -71.16 48.64 -13.65
CA ASP A 281 -70.13 49.67 -13.73
C ASP A 281 -69.22 49.65 -12.49
N LYS A 282 -68.94 48.46 -12.04
CA LYS A 282 -67.99 48.25 -10.98
C LYS A 282 -66.62 48.64 -11.50
N ALA A 283 -66.08 49.67 -10.88
CA ALA A 283 -64.76 50.15 -11.19
C ALA A 283 -63.90 49.87 -9.98
N GLU A 284 -62.73 49.48 -10.31
CA GLU A 284 -61.69 49.29 -9.28
C GLU A 284 -61.37 50.65 -8.66
N HIS A 285 -60.95 50.63 -7.40
CA HIS A 285 -60.44 51.82 -6.76
C HIS A 285 -59.16 52.27 -7.51
N ALA A 286 -59.11 53.54 -7.93
CA ALA A 286 -57.89 54.14 -8.37
C ALA A 286 -57.07 54.50 -7.13
N TRP A 287 -56.15 53.61 -6.82
CA TRP A 287 -55.33 53.70 -5.62
C TRP A 287 -54.15 54.67 -5.87
N ASP A 288 -53.74 55.41 -4.85
CA ASP A 288 -52.54 56.23 -4.85
C ASP A 288 -51.29 55.35 -4.90
N GLU A 289 -50.09 55.97 -4.91
CA GLU A 289 -48.83 55.28 -4.93
C GLU A 289 -48.53 54.44 -3.65
N GLY A 290 -49.40 54.58 -2.63
CA GLY A 290 -49.34 53.86 -1.37
C GLY A 290 -48.15 54.18 -0.46
N THR A 291 -48.26 53.85 0.79
CA THR A 291 -47.21 53.96 1.82
C THR A 291 -46.95 52.62 2.40
N VAL A 292 -45.64 52.20 2.35
CA VAL A 292 -45.21 50.93 2.98
C VAL A 292 -45.38 51.04 4.50
N THR A 293 -46.20 50.20 5.07
CA THR A 293 -46.50 50.17 6.52
C THR A 293 -45.77 49.03 7.20
N THR A 294 -45.34 47.99 6.46
CA THR A 294 -44.58 46.88 6.96
C THR A 294 -43.63 46.42 5.85
N GLU A 295 -42.34 46.41 6.11
CA GLU A 295 -41.32 45.89 5.17
C GLU A 295 -41.40 44.37 5.01
N PRO A 296 -41.27 43.83 3.81
CA PRO A 296 -41.26 42.39 3.60
C PRO A 296 -40.00 41.74 4.12
N THR A 297 -40.14 40.55 4.72
CA THR A 297 -39.01 39.68 5.09
C THR A 297 -38.79 38.61 4.04
N CYS A 298 -37.86 37.65 4.28
CA CYS A 298 -37.67 36.55 3.34
C CYS A 298 -38.90 35.66 3.19
N THR A 299 -39.70 35.52 4.23
CA THR A 299 -40.85 34.59 4.31
C THR A 299 -42.18 35.28 4.53
N GLU A 300 -42.15 36.48 5.00
CA GLU A 300 -43.37 37.22 5.30
C GLU A 300 -43.51 38.40 4.32
N ALA A 301 -44.68 38.52 3.79
CA ALA A 301 -45.06 39.64 2.93
C ALA A 301 -45.07 40.94 3.74
N GLY A 302 -44.58 41.99 3.16
CA GLY A 302 -44.76 43.34 3.66
C GLY A 302 -46.16 43.86 3.34
N VAL A 303 -46.48 45.08 3.73
CA VAL A 303 -47.78 45.69 3.51
C VAL A 303 -47.65 47.15 3.08
N THR A 304 -48.29 47.45 1.97
CA THR A 304 -48.49 48.84 1.50
C THR A 304 -49.93 49.25 1.72
N ALA A 305 -50.19 50.42 2.32
CA ALA A 305 -51.51 51.00 2.45
C ALA A 305 -51.73 51.99 1.30
N LEU A 306 -52.89 51.83 0.61
CA LEU A 306 -53.33 52.65 -0.51
C LEU A 306 -54.66 53.25 -0.20
N ALA A 307 -54.93 54.47 -0.68
CA ALA A 307 -56.22 55.18 -0.54
C ALA A 307 -56.79 55.54 -1.94
N CYS A 308 -58.11 55.50 -2.03
CA CYS A 308 -58.87 55.87 -3.22
C CYS A 308 -59.73 57.13 -2.95
N GLU A 309 -59.96 57.98 -3.99
CA GLU A 309 -60.76 59.18 -3.93
C GLU A 309 -62.21 58.92 -3.50
N CYS A 310 -62.72 57.69 -3.66
CA CYS A 310 -64.08 57.33 -3.18
C CYS A 310 -64.15 57.14 -1.65
N GLY A 311 -63.02 57.27 -0.92
CA GLY A 311 -62.87 57.07 0.54
C GLY A 311 -62.53 55.65 1.01
N ALA A 312 -62.40 54.72 0.09
CA ALA A 312 -61.96 53.38 0.39
C ALA A 312 -60.47 53.35 0.65
N THR A 313 -60.03 52.51 1.57
CA THR A 313 -58.62 52.21 1.82
C THR A 313 -58.40 50.73 1.71
N LYS A 314 -57.23 50.32 1.18
CA LYS A 314 -56.77 48.88 1.13
C LYS A 314 -55.33 48.77 1.54
N THR A 315 -54.99 47.59 1.88
CA THR A 315 -53.60 47.21 2.05
C THR A 315 -53.26 46.17 1.00
N GLU A 316 -52.12 46.33 0.40
CA GLU A 316 -51.56 45.30 -0.52
C GLU A 316 -50.34 44.68 0.07
N PRO A 317 -50.21 43.40 -0.08
CA PRO A 317 -49.00 42.72 0.34
C PRO A 317 -47.88 43.02 -0.64
N ILE A 318 -46.71 43.32 -0.11
CA ILE A 318 -45.43 43.29 -0.85
C ILE A 318 -44.94 41.88 -0.76
N GLU A 319 -44.76 41.23 -1.89
CA GLU A 319 -44.27 39.82 -1.87
C GLU A 319 -43.07 39.65 -0.97
N ALA A 320 -43.03 38.55 -0.25
CA ALA A 320 -41.87 38.18 0.53
C ALA A 320 -40.63 38.11 -0.37
N LEU A 321 -39.54 38.67 0.12
CA LEU A 321 -38.31 38.84 -0.67
C LEU A 321 -37.70 37.52 -1.18
N GLY A 322 -38.21 36.37 -0.69
CA GLY A 322 -37.62 35.08 -0.94
C GLY A 322 -36.25 34.96 -0.30
N HIS A 323 -35.70 33.78 -0.29
CA HIS A 323 -34.37 33.55 0.23
C HIS A 323 -33.31 33.85 -0.84
N LEU A 324 -32.24 34.53 -0.44
CA LEU A 324 -31.07 34.79 -1.28
C LEU A 324 -29.98 33.79 -0.89
N ASN A 325 -29.63 32.92 -1.82
CA ASN A 325 -28.48 32.03 -1.61
C ASN A 325 -27.19 32.85 -1.62
N ASN A 326 -26.47 32.90 -0.50
CA ASN A 326 -25.19 33.63 -0.40
C ASN A 326 -23.99 32.75 -0.78
N TYR A 327 -24.22 31.48 -1.23
CA TYR A 327 -23.23 30.49 -1.55
C TYR A 327 -22.31 30.12 -0.37
N ASN A 328 -22.63 30.58 0.84
CA ASN A 328 -21.93 30.23 2.06
C ASN A 328 -22.49 28.92 2.59
N ARG A 329 -21.77 27.85 2.42
CA ARG A 329 -22.22 26.52 2.79
C ARG A 329 -21.98 26.28 4.28
N LYS A 330 -23.00 25.84 4.98
CA LYS A 330 -22.96 25.40 6.37
C LYS A 330 -23.25 23.90 6.45
N TYR A 331 -22.86 23.29 7.52
CA TYR A 331 -23.15 21.89 7.77
C TYR A 331 -23.21 21.60 9.28
N ASP A 332 -23.91 20.56 9.64
CA ASP A 332 -23.92 19.89 10.95
C ASP A 332 -23.44 18.42 10.77
N GLU A 333 -23.69 17.56 11.71
CA GLU A 333 -23.30 16.14 11.65
C GLU A 333 -24.07 15.35 10.57
N THR A 334 -25.23 15.78 10.16
CA THR A 334 -26.13 15.02 9.26
C THR A 334 -26.36 15.70 7.94
N TYR A 335 -26.43 17.01 7.93
CA TYR A 335 -26.88 17.80 6.79
C TYR A 335 -25.89 18.90 6.44
N HIS A 336 -25.96 19.33 5.18
CA HIS A 336 -25.38 20.59 4.73
C HIS A 336 -26.43 21.46 4.05
N TRP A 337 -26.27 22.81 4.09
CA TRP A 337 -27.18 23.78 3.49
C TRP A 337 -26.45 25.08 3.17
N TYR A 338 -27.12 25.96 2.44
CA TYR A 338 -26.67 27.32 2.29
C TYR A 338 -27.44 28.22 3.24
N GLU A 339 -26.79 29.19 3.84
CA GLU A 339 -27.48 30.25 4.63
C GLU A 339 -28.11 31.27 3.70
N CYS A 340 -29.26 31.82 4.10
CA CYS A 340 -29.81 32.97 3.42
C CYS A 340 -28.88 34.18 3.62
N GLY A 341 -28.54 34.87 2.53
CA GLY A 341 -27.66 36.04 2.53
C GLY A 341 -28.32 37.34 3.00
N ARG A 342 -29.60 37.33 3.40
CA ARG A 342 -30.32 38.49 3.91
C ARG A 342 -30.16 38.59 5.41
N GLU A 343 -29.93 39.78 5.89
CA GLU A 343 -29.73 40.06 7.29
C GLU A 343 -30.97 39.63 8.13
N GLY A 344 -30.71 38.94 9.26
CA GLY A 344 -31.74 38.44 10.15
C GLY A 344 -32.46 37.15 9.71
N CYS A 345 -32.10 36.56 8.55
CA CYS A 345 -32.70 35.32 8.07
C CYS A 345 -31.78 34.11 8.33
N ASN A 346 -32.25 33.16 9.12
CA ASN A 346 -31.53 31.94 9.46
C ASN A 346 -32.02 30.73 8.67
N ALA A 347 -32.64 30.91 7.51
CA ALA A 347 -33.16 29.82 6.71
C ALA A 347 -32.00 28.95 6.12
N ALA A 348 -32.15 27.65 6.25
CA ALA A 348 -31.28 26.66 5.63
C ALA A 348 -31.82 26.32 4.23
N LEU A 349 -31.13 26.78 3.20
CA LEU A 349 -31.51 26.58 1.80
C LEU A 349 -30.84 25.32 1.25
N GLU A 350 -31.56 24.55 0.44
CA GLU A 350 -31.04 23.35 -0.20
C GLU A 350 -30.45 22.38 0.83
N LYS A 351 -31.12 22.22 1.98
CA LYS A 351 -30.68 21.32 3.03
C LYS A 351 -30.74 19.88 2.54
N ALA A 352 -29.59 19.23 2.47
CA ALA A 352 -29.44 17.85 2.02
C ALA A 352 -28.51 17.06 2.96
N GLU A 353 -28.71 15.77 3.03
CA GLU A 353 -27.81 14.88 3.73
C GLU A 353 -26.41 14.87 3.11
N HIS A 354 -25.43 14.51 3.93
CA HIS A 354 -24.06 14.39 3.44
C HIS A 354 -23.92 13.23 2.43
N ALA A 355 -23.43 13.55 1.25
CA ALA A 355 -22.96 12.56 0.29
C ALA A 355 -21.48 12.26 0.56
N TRP A 356 -21.22 11.16 1.25
CA TRP A 356 -19.87 10.79 1.64
C TRP A 356 -19.13 10.08 0.50
N ASP A 357 -17.84 10.38 0.37
CA ASP A 357 -16.92 9.67 -0.51
C ASP A 357 -16.66 8.23 0.01
N ASN A 358 -15.85 7.47 -0.72
CA ASN A 358 -15.48 6.10 -0.32
C ASN A 358 -14.60 6.04 0.94
N GLY A 359 -14.21 7.19 1.47
CA GLY A 359 -13.37 7.33 2.64
C GLY A 359 -11.91 6.91 2.42
N THR A 360 -11.00 7.62 3.05
CA THR A 360 -9.56 7.33 3.06
C THR A 360 -9.19 6.74 4.42
N ILE A 361 -8.41 5.66 4.42
CA ILE A 361 -7.86 5.13 5.65
C ILE A 361 -6.84 6.14 6.17
N THR A 362 -7.04 6.66 7.36
CA THR A 362 -6.15 7.61 8.04
C THR A 362 -5.29 6.94 9.10
N LYS A 363 -5.74 5.80 9.62
CA LYS A 363 -4.99 4.92 10.50
C LYS A 363 -5.32 3.48 10.09
N ASN A 364 -4.30 2.68 9.80
CA ASN A 364 -4.51 1.24 9.60
C ASN A 364 -4.88 0.59 10.94
N ALA A 365 -5.77 -0.39 10.90
CA ALA A 365 -6.00 -1.25 12.05
C ALA A 365 -4.76 -2.09 12.31
N THR A 366 -4.42 -2.28 13.57
CA THR A 366 -3.42 -3.26 13.99
C THR A 366 -4.11 -4.52 14.49
N CYS A 367 -3.36 -5.47 15.01
CA CYS A 367 -3.96 -6.69 15.56
C CYS A 367 -4.89 -6.40 16.74
N THR A 368 -4.61 -5.38 17.53
CA THR A 368 -5.30 -5.05 18.79
C THR A 368 -5.95 -3.69 18.79
N GLU A 369 -5.51 -2.77 17.93
CA GLU A 369 -6.06 -1.43 17.88
C GLU A 369 -6.91 -1.23 16.63
N GLU A 370 -8.01 -0.50 16.82
CA GLU A 370 -8.84 -0.06 15.74
C GLU A 370 -8.07 0.90 14.82
N GLY A 371 -8.27 0.72 13.53
CA GLY A 371 -7.89 1.71 12.52
C GLY A 371 -8.94 2.80 12.39
N GLU A 372 -8.72 3.73 11.51
CA GLU A 372 -9.64 4.81 11.19
C GLU A 372 -9.80 5.00 9.69
N ARG A 373 -11.05 5.17 9.27
CA ARG A 373 -11.40 5.60 7.93
C ARG A 373 -12.10 6.95 7.98
N LYS A 374 -11.52 7.93 7.33
CA LYS A 374 -12.07 9.30 7.26
C LYS A 374 -12.81 9.47 5.95
N TYR A 375 -14.06 9.84 6.07
CA TYR A 375 -14.94 10.17 4.95
C TYR A 375 -15.04 11.68 4.82
N ARG A 376 -15.16 12.16 3.60
CA ARG A 376 -15.40 13.57 3.30
C ARG A 376 -16.68 13.72 2.49
N CYS A 377 -17.52 14.63 2.89
CA CYS A 377 -18.69 14.98 2.08
C CYS A 377 -18.23 15.68 0.79
N ILE A 378 -18.61 15.11 -0.37
CA ILE A 378 -18.21 15.65 -1.68
C ILE A 378 -18.81 17.01 -1.96
N ASN A 379 -19.92 17.33 -1.29
CA ASN A 379 -20.67 18.58 -1.51
C ASN A 379 -20.23 19.71 -0.59
N CYS A 380 -19.93 19.46 0.70
CA CYS A 380 -19.64 20.52 1.68
C CYS A 380 -18.25 20.44 2.30
N GLY A 381 -17.54 19.35 2.09
CA GLY A 381 -16.21 19.14 2.68
C GLY A 381 -16.23 18.73 4.17
N ALA A 382 -17.41 18.58 4.81
CA ALA A 382 -17.51 18.01 6.16
C ALA A 382 -16.82 16.65 6.21
N THR A 383 -16.25 16.31 7.35
CA THR A 383 -15.57 15.04 7.52
C THR A 383 -16.12 14.25 8.69
N LYS A 384 -16.13 12.92 8.59
CA LYS A 384 -16.40 12.02 9.70
C LYS A 384 -15.40 10.87 9.66
N THR A 385 -15.13 10.31 10.82
CA THR A 385 -14.32 9.09 10.94
C THR A 385 -15.20 7.92 11.35
N LYS A 386 -14.84 6.75 10.89
CA LYS A 386 -15.37 5.47 11.38
C LYS A 386 -14.22 4.58 11.76
N PRO A 387 -14.34 3.80 12.85
CA PRO A 387 -13.33 2.82 13.21
C PRO A 387 -13.28 1.71 12.15
N ILE A 388 -12.11 1.12 12.00
CA ILE A 388 -11.88 -0.14 11.31
C ILE A 388 -11.54 -1.14 12.40
N GLU A 389 -12.29 -2.22 12.48
CA GLU A 389 -12.08 -3.26 13.49
C GLU A 389 -10.62 -3.73 13.53
N PRO A 390 -10.08 -4.05 14.70
CA PRO A 390 -8.77 -4.67 14.82
C PRO A 390 -8.69 -5.96 14.00
N LEU A 391 -7.53 -6.22 13.42
CA LEU A 391 -7.30 -7.39 12.56
C LEU A 391 -7.34 -8.73 13.31
N GLY A 392 -7.17 -8.68 14.64
CA GLY A 392 -6.88 -9.87 15.44
C GLY A 392 -5.44 -10.38 15.18
N HIS A 393 -5.03 -11.42 15.84
CA HIS A 393 -3.73 -12.06 15.59
C HIS A 393 -3.90 -13.30 14.72
N ALA A 394 -3.06 -13.42 13.70
CA ALA A 394 -2.86 -14.64 12.93
C ALA A 394 -1.41 -15.11 13.20
N PHE A 395 -1.22 -16.28 13.79
CA PHE A 395 0.10 -16.76 14.18
C PHE A 395 0.71 -17.67 13.11
N SER A 396 2.03 -17.55 12.93
CA SER A 396 2.81 -18.41 12.06
C SER A 396 2.81 -19.87 12.53
N GLU A 397 2.96 -20.81 11.62
CA GLU A 397 3.22 -22.21 11.94
C GLU A 397 4.72 -22.47 12.22
N SER A 398 5.58 -21.52 11.91
CA SER A 398 7.03 -21.59 12.13
C SER A 398 7.42 -20.77 13.35
N LEU A 399 8.33 -21.33 14.17
CA LEU A 399 8.86 -20.66 15.34
C LEU A 399 9.78 -19.50 14.94
N ALA A 400 9.52 -18.32 15.48
CA ALA A 400 10.50 -17.24 15.57
C ALA A 400 11.28 -17.37 16.88
N HIS A 401 12.41 -16.72 16.99
CA HIS A 401 13.23 -16.76 18.19
C HIS A 401 14.03 -15.46 18.37
N ASN A 402 14.45 -15.21 19.59
CA ASN A 402 15.50 -14.27 19.95
C ASN A 402 16.63 -15.02 20.69
N ASP A 403 17.47 -14.32 21.42
CA ASP A 403 18.61 -14.95 22.12
C ASP A 403 18.18 -15.83 23.31
N THR A 404 16.96 -15.67 23.82
CA THR A 404 16.50 -16.34 25.06
C THR A 404 15.28 -17.22 24.87
N HIS A 405 14.41 -16.87 23.95
CA HIS A 405 13.13 -17.53 23.76
C HIS A 405 12.80 -17.81 22.30
N HIS A 406 11.89 -18.74 22.09
CA HIS A 406 11.21 -18.96 20.81
C HIS A 406 9.68 -18.90 21.00
N TRP A 407 8.96 -18.55 19.93
CA TRP A 407 7.50 -18.41 19.92
C TRP A 407 6.95 -18.49 18.49
N TYR A 408 5.64 -18.69 18.35
CA TYR A 408 4.96 -18.51 17.06
C TYR A 408 4.57 -17.03 16.89
N PRO A 409 5.20 -16.27 16.00
CA PRO A 409 4.93 -14.86 15.84
C PRO A 409 3.61 -14.60 15.12
N CYS A 410 3.00 -13.44 15.37
CA CYS A 410 1.92 -12.96 14.55
C CYS A 410 2.43 -12.61 13.15
N THR A 411 1.69 -13.02 12.12
CA THR A 411 2.07 -12.81 10.71
C THR A 411 1.70 -11.42 10.18
N HIS A 412 0.96 -10.61 10.95
CA HIS A 412 0.63 -9.26 10.55
C HIS A 412 1.83 -8.33 10.72
N GLU A 413 2.12 -7.57 9.68
CA GLU A 413 3.23 -6.61 9.65
C GLU A 413 3.17 -5.63 10.83
N GLY A 414 4.29 -5.48 11.53
CA GLY A 414 4.41 -4.59 12.69
C GLY A 414 3.83 -5.12 14.00
N CYS A 415 3.32 -6.35 14.04
CA CYS A 415 2.88 -7.00 15.27
C CYS A 415 4.02 -7.80 15.90
N SER A 416 4.33 -7.50 17.16
CA SER A 416 5.37 -8.21 17.94
C SER A 416 4.82 -9.35 18.82
N GLU A 417 3.51 -9.56 18.81
CA GLU A 417 2.88 -10.57 19.64
C GLU A 417 3.19 -12.00 19.14
N GLY A 418 3.40 -12.89 20.07
CA GLY A 418 3.62 -14.31 19.82
C GLY A 418 2.89 -15.17 20.85
N ILE A 419 2.61 -16.40 20.47
CA ILE A 419 2.05 -17.40 21.37
C ILE A 419 3.06 -18.52 21.63
N GLU A 420 2.83 -19.26 22.73
CA GLU A 420 3.68 -20.41 23.14
C GLU A 420 5.15 -20.00 23.33
N GLN A 421 5.40 -18.81 23.89
CA GLN A 421 6.75 -18.37 24.19
C GLN A 421 7.40 -19.29 25.23
N ALA A 422 8.55 -19.85 24.88
CA ALA A 422 9.34 -20.73 25.73
C ALA A 422 10.83 -20.40 25.64
N GLU A 423 11.58 -20.63 26.74
CA GLU A 423 13.04 -20.49 26.74
C GLU A 423 13.68 -21.53 25.83
N HIS A 424 14.86 -21.22 25.29
CA HIS A 424 15.62 -22.17 24.50
C HIS A 424 16.10 -23.35 25.32
N VAL A 425 15.94 -24.53 24.75
CA VAL A 425 16.55 -25.77 25.27
C VAL A 425 17.81 -26.03 24.46
N TRP A 426 18.93 -25.56 24.96
CA TRP A 426 20.21 -25.66 24.27
C TRP A 426 20.81 -27.07 24.33
N GLN A 427 21.19 -27.63 23.19
CA GLN A 427 22.00 -28.84 23.08
C GLN A 427 23.12 -28.61 22.07
N ASN A 428 24.37 -28.64 22.53
CA ASN A 428 25.56 -28.32 21.72
C ASN A 428 25.51 -26.94 21.02
N GLY A 429 25.00 -25.90 21.72
CA GLY A 429 24.89 -24.55 21.22
C GLY A 429 23.78 -24.34 20.18
N VAL A 430 22.84 -25.28 20.06
CA VAL A 430 21.67 -25.19 19.19
C VAL A 430 20.41 -25.51 19.97
N CYS A 431 19.37 -24.72 19.83
CA CYS A 431 18.07 -25.00 20.42
C CYS A 431 17.41 -26.19 19.73
N THR A 432 16.95 -27.19 20.51
CA THR A 432 16.34 -28.41 19.99
C THR A 432 14.99 -28.19 19.31
N GLU A 433 14.28 -27.12 19.68
CA GLU A 433 12.92 -26.83 19.20
C GLU A 433 12.92 -25.97 17.94
N CYS A 434 13.65 -24.84 17.98
CA CYS A 434 13.62 -23.87 16.89
C CYS A 434 14.90 -23.85 16.04
N GLY A 435 15.95 -24.57 16.41
CA GLY A 435 17.22 -24.61 15.71
C GLY A 435 18.06 -23.33 15.82
N ALA A 436 17.68 -22.38 16.69
CA ALA A 436 18.48 -21.19 16.98
C ALA A 436 19.87 -21.58 17.48
N LYS A 437 20.88 -20.80 17.14
CA LYS A 437 22.25 -20.92 17.67
C LYS A 437 22.45 -19.91 18.78
N GLU A 438 23.25 -20.29 19.77
CA GLU A 438 23.65 -19.39 20.86
C GLU A 438 24.45 -18.20 20.34
N ALA A 439 24.21 -16.99 20.87
CA ALA A 439 24.90 -15.78 20.42
C ALA A 439 26.39 -15.80 20.73
N SER A 440 27.22 -15.29 19.81
CA SER A 440 28.68 -15.21 19.99
C SER A 440 29.07 -14.15 21.02
N GLU A 441 29.88 -14.57 22.00
CA GLU A 441 30.42 -13.64 23.00
C GLU A 441 31.60 -12.83 22.46
N GLY A 442 31.77 -11.62 23.00
CA GLY A 442 32.97 -10.80 22.73
C GLY A 442 32.86 -9.90 21.49
N LEU A 443 31.76 -9.92 20.75
CA LEU A 443 31.48 -8.95 19.69
C LEU A 443 31.43 -7.52 20.23
N VAL A 444 31.80 -6.55 19.40
CA VAL A 444 31.79 -5.13 19.77
C VAL A 444 30.54 -4.46 19.29
N PHE A 445 29.81 -3.82 20.19
CA PHE A 445 28.58 -3.12 19.91
C PHE A 445 28.71 -1.62 20.18
N TYR A 446 28.09 -0.80 19.34
CA TYR A 446 28.02 0.64 19.54
C TYR A 446 26.55 1.08 19.51
N PRO A 447 26.10 1.84 20.55
CA PRO A 447 24.72 2.33 20.57
C PRO A 447 24.49 3.31 19.41
N ARG A 448 23.34 3.20 18.79
CA ARG A 448 22.84 4.09 17.75
C ARG A 448 21.55 4.74 18.17
N GLY A 449 21.24 5.90 17.58
CA GLY A 449 20.10 6.71 17.94
C GLY A 449 20.38 7.65 19.09
N GLN A 450 19.43 8.53 19.41
CA GLN A 450 19.62 9.68 20.31
C GLN A 450 19.41 9.28 21.77
N SER A 451 20.16 9.92 22.66
CA SER A 451 20.04 9.99 24.13
C SER A 451 20.09 8.71 24.99
N ARG A 452 20.30 7.52 24.50
CA ARG A 452 20.72 6.24 25.14
C ARG A 452 20.88 5.11 24.12
N GLY A 453 20.81 5.43 22.82
CA GLY A 453 20.72 4.45 21.77
C GLY A 453 19.32 3.84 21.72
N SER A 454 18.63 3.94 20.60
CA SER A 454 17.39 3.19 20.37
C SER A 454 17.67 1.77 19.90
N TYR A 455 18.90 1.51 19.49
CA TYR A 455 19.37 0.19 19.08
C TYR A 455 20.90 0.11 19.09
N TYR A 456 21.43 -1.09 18.91
CA TYR A 456 22.87 -1.30 18.77
C TYR A 456 23.25 -1.65 17.34
N ALA A 457 24.43 -1.18 16.92
CA ALA A 457 25.16 -1.67 15.77
C ALA A 457 26.28 -2.59 16.24
N VAL A 458 26.44 -3.77 15.63
CA VAL A 458 27.67 -4.56 15.79
C VAL A 458 28.77 -3.92 14.92
N THR A 459 29.91 -3.58 15.53
CA THR A 459 30.97 -2.80 14.88
C THR A 459 32.26 -3.58 14.65
N GLY A 460 32.35 -4.80 15.14
CA GLY A 460 33.54 -5.64 14.94
C GLY A 460 33.51 -6.93 15.74
N ILE A 461 34.48 -7.77 15.44
CA ILE A 461 34.65 -9.08 16.07
C ILE A 461 35.13 -8.97 17.55
N GLY A 462 35.85 -7.90 17.90
CA GLY A 462 36.34 -7.68 19.26
C GLY A 462 37.23 -8.80 19.80
N THR A 463 36.81 -9.39 20.92
CA THR A 463 37.48 -10.52 21.56
C THR A 463 36.88 -11.89 21.21
N CYS A 464 35.85 -11.90 20.35
CA CYS A 464 35.24 -13.13 19.88
C CYS A 464 36.26 -14.01 19.14
N THR A 465 36.28 -15.31 19.44
CA THR A 465 37.18 -16.28 18.82
C THR A 465 36.45 -17.28 17.93
N ASP A 466 35.14 -17.12 17.82
CA ASP A 466 34.29 -18.00 17.02
C ASP A 466 34.61 -17.80 15.53
N THR A 467 34.67 -18.92 14.83
CA THR A 467 34.73 -18.88 13.34
C THR A 467 33.35 -18.92 12.72
N ASP A 468 32.32 -19.24 13.51
CA ASP A 468 30.89 -19.24 13.19
C ASP A 468 30.20 -18.18 14.06
N ILE A 469 30.07 -16.99 13.54
CA ILE A 469 29.53 -15.84 14.27
C ILE A 469 28.00 -15.90 14.33
N VAL A 470 27.46 -15.69 15.52
CA VAL A 470 26.03 -15.52 15.75
C VAL A 470 25.79 -14.13 16.31
N ILE A 471 25.22 -13.23 15.51
CA ILE A 471 24.84 -11.87 15.96
C ILE A 471 23.57 -12.00 16.80
N PRO A 472 23.56 -11.46 18.05
CA PRO A 472 22.36 -11.48 18.89
C PRO A 472 21.25 -10.58 18.35
N TYR A 473 20.01 -10.91 18.71
CA TYR A 473 18.83 -10.08 18.45
C TYR A 473 18.85 -8.77 19.23
N GLU A 474 19.33 -8.84 20.47
CA GLU A 474 19.43 -7.68 21.34
C GLU A 474 20.75 -7.68 22.14
N TYR A 475 21.16 -6.52 22.57
CA TYR A 475 22.31 -6.31 23.43
C TYR A 475 21.97 -5.25 24.48
N ASN A 476 22.24 -5.58 25.76
CA ASN A 476 21.90 -4.71 26.90
C ASN A 476 20.44 -4.21 26.92
N GLY A 477 19.49 -5.05 26.53
CA GLY A 477 18.06 -4.74 26.54
C GLY A 477 17.58 -3.87 25.37
N LEU A 478 18.40 -3.68 24.33
CA LEU A 478 18.05 -2.96 23.12
C LEU A 478 18.32 -3.83 21.88
N PRO A 479 17.49 -3.73 20.83
CA PRO A 479 17.65 -4.54 19.64
C PRO A 479 18.97 -4.23 18.89
N VAL A 480 19.58 -5.25 18.28
CA VAL A 480 20.69 -5.08 17.34
C VAL A 480 20.10 -4.98 15.94
N LYS A 481 20.18 -3.79 15.31
CA LYS A 481 19.55 -3.50 14.01
C LYS A 481 20.53 -3.24 12.87
N GLU A 482 21.79 -3.07 13.17
CA GLU A 482 22.80 -2.68 12.18
C GLU A 482 24.05 -3.54 12.30
N ILE A 483 24.59 -3.97 11.17
CA ILE A 483 25.99 -4.37 11.04
C ILE A 483 26.71 -3.15 10.49
N ALA A 484 27.60 -2.55 11.26
CA ALA A 484 28.27 -1.31 10.88
C ALA A 484 29.16 -1.50 9.66
N GLN A 485 29.50 -0.38 9.01
CA GLN A 485 30.48 -0.38 7.93
C GLN A 485 31.79 -1.04 8.40
N GLU A 486 32.33 -1.94 7.58
CA GLU A 486 33.60 -2.63 7.79
C GLU A 486 33.67 -3.50 9.07
N ALA A 487 32.53 -3.84 9.68
CA ALA A 487 32.48 -4.55 10.96
C ALA A 487 33.29 -5.86 10.98
N PHE A 488 33.22 -6.64 9.91
CA PHE A 488 33.93 -7.91 9.75
C PHE A 488 34.87 -7.90 8.53
N LEU A 489 35.35 -6.71 8.14
CA LEU A 489 36.25 -6.55 7.02
C LEU A 489 37.61 -7.20 7.33
N TRP A 490 38.13 -8.01 6.40
CA TRP A 490 39.39 -8.75 6.49
C TRP A 490 39.41 -9.89 7.52
N GLU A 491 38.27 -10.27 8.09
CA GLU A 491 38.17 -11.38 9.05
C GLU A 491 38.14 -12.75 8.30
N SER A 492 39.29 -13.14 7.74
CA SER A 492 39.42 -14.35 6.92
C SER A 492 39.26 -15.66 7.70
N SER A 493 39.28 -15.61 9.03
CA SER A 493 39.02 -16.75 9.92
C SER A 493 37.56 -17.15 9.99
N LEU A 494 36.65 -16.19 9.66
CA LEU A 494 35.22 -16.43 9.73
C LEU A 494 34.76 -17.33 8.58
N THR A 495 34.03 -18.40 8.96
CA THR A 495 33.51 -19.41 8.03
C THR A 495 31.98 -19.32 7.86
N SER A 496 31.30 -18.81 8.86
CA SER A 496 29.85 -18.53 8.77
C SER A 496 29.43 -17.37 9.66
N ILE A 497 28.29 -16.78 9.34
CA ILE A 497 27.66 -15.74 10.13
C ILE A 497 26.15 -15.95 10.14
N THR A 498 25.58 -15.98 11.31
CA THR A 498 24.12 -16.00 11.51
C THR A 498 23.63 -14.57 11.76
N ILE A 499 22.77 -14.07 10.86
CA ILE A 499 22.24 -12.71 10.87
C ILE A 499 20.78 -12.78 11.34
N PRO A 500 20.44 -12.20 12.51
CA PRO A 500 19.07 -12.22 13.02
C PRO A 500 18.12 -11.33 12.21
N ASP A 501 16.81 -11.62 12.26
CA ASP A 501 15.78 -10.85 11.55
C ASP A 501 15.64 -9.41 12.07
N SER A 502 16.23 -9.09 13.23
CA SER A 502 16.28 -7.73 13.77
C SER A 502 17.18 -6.79 12.94
N ILE A 503 18.11 -7.33 12.16
CA ILE A 503 19.00 -6.54 11.30
C ILE A 503 18.21 -5.94 10.14
N THR A 504 18.23 -4.61 10.05
CA THR A 504 17.59 -3.84 8.98
C THR A 504 18.58 -3.07 8.12
N LYS A 505 19.87 -2.99 8.55
CA LYS A 505 20.90 -2.27 7.83
C LYS A 505 22.25 -2.98 7.92
N ILE A 506 22.92 -3.09 6.79
CA ILE A 506 24.29 -3.63 6.71
C ILE A 506 25.17 -2.60 6.00
N GLY A 507 26.19 -2.12 6.72
CA GLY A 507 27.12 -1.11 6.21
C GLY A 507 28.00 -1.64 5.07
N ARG A 508 28.53 -0.71 4.28
CA ARG A 508 29.44 -1.04 3.18
C ARG A 508 30.68 -1.80 3.68
N ASN A 509 31.12 -2.81 2.93
CA ASN A 509 32.26 -3.67 3.27
C ASN A 509 32.13 -4.42 4.61
N ALA A 510 30.97 -4.40 5.27
CA ALA A 510 30.79 -5.06 6.56
C ALA A 510 31.10 -6.55 6.54
N LEU A 511 30.83 -7.21 5.43
CA LEU A 511 31.04 -8.66 5.20
C LEU A 511 32.18 -8.93 4.19
N GLY A 512 33.04 -7.93 3.94
CA GLY A 512 34.05 -7.99 2.90
C GLY A 512 35.25 -8.85 3.28
N TYR A 513 35.76 -9.63 2.30
CA TYR A 513 36.97 -10.49 2.41
C TYR A 513 36.90 -11.59 3.48
N SER A 514 35.69 -11.97 3.89
CA SER A 514 35.45 -13.15 4.76
C SER A 514 35.13 -14.39 3.93
N ASN A 515 35.40 -15.57 4.50
CA ASN A 515 35.22 -16.86 3.81
C ASN A 515 33.87 -17.51 4.20
N PHE A 516 32.78 -16.74 4.20
CA PHE A 516 31.49 -17.25 4.62
C PHE A 516 30.96 -18.37 3.73
N SER A 517 30.34 -19.34 4.37
CA SER A 517 29.46 -20.31 3.70
C SER A 517 28.13 -19.66 3.41
N TYR A 518 27.71 -19.65 2.15
CA TYR A 518 26.47 -19.02 1.71
C TYR A 518 25.35 -20.04 1.54
N ASN A 519 24.14 -19.62 1.80
CA ASN A 519 22.95 -20.31 1.32
C ASN A 519 22.77 -19.95 -0.17
N GLU A 520 22.57 -20.96 -1.00
CA GLU A 520 22.40 -20.75 -2.44
C GLU A 520 20.91 -20.89 -2.82
N TYR A 521 20.41 -19.95 -3.60
CA TYR A 521 19.12 -20.05 -4.26
C TYR A 521 19.27 -19.50 -5.68
N GLU A 522 18.96 -20.33 -6.69
CA GLU A 522 19.23 -20.04 -8.09
C GLU A 522 20.68 -19.53 -8.28
N ASN A 523 20.82 -18.31 -8.79
CA ASN A 523 22.12 -17.67 -9.03
C ASN A 523 22.53 -16.71 -7.90
N GLY A 524 21.86 -16.74 -6.73
CA GLY A 524 22.12 -15.85 -5.59
C GLY A 524 22.86 -16.55 -4.46
N LEU A 525 23.77 -15.83 -3.81
CA LEU A 525 24.46 -16.19 -2.58
C LEU A 525 23.90 -15.36 -1.43
N TYR A 526 23.38 -16.02 -0.41
CA TYR A 526 22.65 -15.42 0.67
C TYR A 526 23.24 -15.73 2.04
N LEU A 527 22.97 -14.83 2.98
CA LEU A 527 23.20 -15.04 4.41
C LEU A 527 21.91 -14.75 5.17
N GLY A 528 21.78 -15.36 6.34
CA GLY A 528 20.62 -15.21 7.20
C GLY A 528 20.74 -16.06 8.45
N ASN A 529 19.61 -16.61 8.89
CA ASN A 529 19.50 -17.46 10.07
C ASN A 529 18.74 -18.76 9.74
N SER A 530 18.47 -19.58 10.74
CA SER A 530 17.74 -20.85 10.55
C SER A 530 16.28 -20.66 10.10
N HIS A 531 15.67 -19.53 10.46
CA HIS A 531 14.29 -19.19 10.10
C HIS A 531 14.21 -18.58 8.69
N ASN A 532 15.13 -17.66 8.37
CA ASN A 532 15.24 -17.06 7.05
C ASN A 532 16.69 -17.16 6.54
N PRO A 533 17.06 -18.26 5.88
CA PRO A 533 18.41 -18.42 5.33
C PRO A 533 18.72 -17.47 4.17
N TYR A 534 17.71 -16.83 3.59
CA TYR A 534 17.80 -15.94 2.43
C TYR A 534 17.61 -14.46 2.79
N LEU A 535 17.77 -14.09 4.08
CA LEU A 535 17.53 -12.75 4.62
C LEU A 535 18.30 -11.66 3.85
N VAL A 536 19.56 -11.92 3.53
CA VAL A 536 20.48 -10.96 2.89
C VAL A 536 21.01 -11.53 1.59
N LEU A 537 20.69 -10.90 0.46
CA LEU A 537 21.38 -11.17 -0.81
C LEU A 537 22.78 -10.54 -0.76
N VAL A 538 23.81 -11.35 -0.72
CA VAL A 538 25.21 -10.88 -0.63
C VAL A 538 25.82 -10.68 -2.01
N LYS A 539 25.60 -11.63 -2.93
CA LYS A 539 26.23 -11.60 -4.24
C LYS A 539 25.50 -12.45 -5.26
N VAL A 540 25.53 -12.04 -6.51
CA VAL A 540 25.18 -12.89 -7.66
C VAL A 540 26.37 -13.78 -8.00
N LYS A 541 26.14 -15.11 -8.10
CA LYS A 541 27.18 -16.13 -8.31
C LYS A 541 27.79 -16.10 -9.73
N ASP A 542 26.91 -16.03 -10.74
CA ASP A 542 27.31 -15.83 -12.14
C ASP A 542 26.94 -14.44 -12.64
N PRO A 543 27.91 -13.51 -12.70
CA PRO A 543 27.64 -12.15 -13.15
C PRO A 543 27.36 -12.04 -14.65
N SER A 544 27.53 -13.12 -15.43
CA SER A 544 27.19 -13.15 -16.85
C SER A 544 25.70 -13.36 -17.14
N ALA A 545 24.91 -13.66 -16.09
CA ALA A 545 23.47 -13.88 -16.19
C ALA A 545 22.73 -12.68 -16.77
N THR A 546 21.72 -12.94 -17.59
CA THR A 546 20.89 -11.90 -18.19
C THR A 546 19.61 -11.64 -17.41
N SER A 547 19.27 -12.51 -16.46
CA SER A 547 18.13 -12.38 -15.55
C SER A 547 18.51 -12.85 -14.15
N PHE A 548 17.90 -12.24 -13.14
CA PHE A 548 18.03 -12.62 -11.74
C PHE A 548 16.71 -12.38 -11.01
N THR A 549 16.33 -13.34 -10.17
CA THR A 549 15.16 -13.22 -9.28
C THR A 549 15.63 -13.39 -7.84
N CYS A 550 15.36 -12.42 -6.98
CA CYS A 550 15.63 -12.54 -5.54
C CYS A 550 14.68 -13.58 -4.92
N HIS A 551 15.17 -14.28 -3.90
CA HIS A 551 14.30 -15.11 -3.05
C HIS A 551 13.22 -14.24 -2.41
N GLU A 552 12.00 -14.73 -2.26
CA GLU A 552 10.86 -13.95 -1.72
C GLU A 552 11.08 -13.46 -0.28
N ASP A 553 11.81 -14.23 0.52
CA ASP A 553 12.15 -13.88 1.90
C ASP A 553 13.32 -12.90 2.03
N THR A 554 13.90 -12.42 0.93
CA THR A 554 15.00 -11.46 0.99
C THR A 554 14.51 -10.13 1.54
N LYS A 555 15.19 -9.65 2.60
CA LYS A 555 14.92 -8.37 3.24
C LYS A 555 15.97 -7.31 2.92
N ILE A 556 17.21 -7.71 2.68
CA ILE A 556 18.33 -6.80 2.48
C ILE A 556 19.09 -7.18 1.21
N ILE A 557 19.37 -6.19 0.37
CA ILE A 557 20.33 -6.31 -0.73
C ILE A 557 21.61 -5.61 -0.28
N TYR A 558 22.67 -6.41 -0.14
CA TYR A 558 23.97 -5.94 0.36
C TYR A 558 24.75 -5.17 -0.72
N SER A 559 25.71 -4.36 -0.28
CA SER A 559 26.63 -3.60 -1.14
C SER A 559 27.37 -4.52 -2.12
N ASN A 560 27.46 -4.11 -3.38
CA ASN A 560 28.08 -4.86 -4.48
C ASN A 560 27.41 -6.22 -4.79
N ALA A 561 26.17 -6.46 -4.36
CA ALA A 561 25.48 -7.72 -4.67
C ALA A 561 25.41 -8.02 -6.17
N PHE A 562 25.32 -7.01 -7.00
CA PHE A 562 25.31 -7.11 -8.47
C PHE A 562 26.63 -6.67 -9.13
N GLU A 563 27.75 -6.70 -8.38
CA GLU A 563 29.05 -6.33 -8.93
C GLU A 563 29.36 -7.14 -10.20
N SER A 564 29.82 -6.46 -11.24
CA SER A 564 30.16 -7.04 -12.55
C SER A 564 28.99 -7.63 -13.35
N CYS A 565 27.73 -7.46 -12.92
CA CYS A 565 26.53 -7.96 -13.61
C CYS A 565 26.14 -7.08 -14.83
N THR A 566 27.09 -6.75 -15.69
CA THR A 566 26.91 -5.83 -16.82
C THR A 566 25.95 -6.33 -17.90
N LYS A 567 25.65 -7.63 -17.93
CA LYS A 567 24.69 -8.25 -18.87
C LYS A 567 23.29 -8.40 -18.32
N LEU A 568 23.06 -8.07 -17.05
CA LEU A 568 21.78 -8.24 -16.38
C LEU A 568 20.74 -7.30 -17.01
N ARG A 569 19.66 -7.88 -17.53
CA ARG A 569 18.58 -7.16 -18.21
C ARG A 569 17.27 -7.20 -17.42
N ASN A 570 17.00 -8.31 -16.78
CA ASN A 570 15.77 -8.52 -16.03
C ASN A 570 16.14 -8.81 -14.57
N LEU A 571 15.71 -7.96 -13.67
CA LEU A 571 15.88 -8.12 -12.24
C LEU A 571 14.50 -8.11 -11.59
N THR A 572 14.20 -9.15 -10.82
CA THR A 572 13.00 -9.24 -9.99
C THR A 572 13.41 -9.18 -8.54
N LEU A 573 12.91 -8.19 -7.82
CA LEU A 573 13.18 -7.97 -6.40
C LEU A 573 12.16 -8.70 -5.53
N ALA A 574 12.46 -8.88 -4.25
CA ALA A 574 11.49 -9.35 -3.25
C ALA A 574 10.61 -8.18 -2.76
N ASP A 575 9.32 -8.43 -2.53
CA ASP A 575 8.40 -7.40 -1.99
C ASP A 575 8.71 -7.02 -0.55
N GLY A 576 9.24 -7.98 0.21
CA GLY A 576 9.58 -7.83 1.62
C GLY A 576 10.84 -7.02 1.93
N LEU A 577 11.50 -6.42 0.94
CA LEU A 577 12.73 -5.65 1.15
C LEU A 577 12.55 -4.52 2.17
N VAL A 578 13.51 -4.42 3.08
CA VAL A 578 13.61 -3.32 4.07
C VAL A 578 14.82 -2.42 3.81
N SER A 579 15.84 -2.92 3.10
CA SER A 579 17.05 -2.16 2.79
C SER A 579 17.65 -2.58 1.44
N LEU A 580 18.14 -1.57 0.73
CA LEU A 580 18.86 -1.68 -0.54
C LEU A 580 20.16 -0.89 -0.42
N ALA A 581 21.26 -1.46 -0.84
CA ALA A 581 22.53 -0.71 -0.87
C ALA A 581 22.53 0.34 -2.00
N GLU A 582 23.27 1.42 -1.77
CA GLU A 582 23.43 2.55 -2.72
C GLU A 582 23.92 2.10 -4.10
N ASP A 583 24.80 1.08 -4.12
CA ASP A 583 25.42 0.57 -5.34
C ASP A 583 24.64 -0.55 -6.05
N THR A 584 23.44 -0.87 -5.59
CA THR A 584 22.61 -1.98 -6.12
C THR A 584 22.47 -1.93 -7.64
N PHE A 585 22.33 -0.76 -8.25
CA PHE A 585 22.09 -0.61 -9.69
C PHE A 585 23.28 -0.02 -10.48
N ILE A 586 24.42 0.26 -9.82
CA ILE A 586 25.57 0.94 -10.46
C ILE A 586 26.17 0.12 -11.62
N TYR A 587 26.27 -1.20 -11.47
CA TYR A 587 26.92 -2.08 -12.45
C TYR A 587 25.97 -2.64 -13.50
N SER A 588 24.75 -2.17 -13.56
CA SER A 588 23.66 -2.81 -14.31
C SER A 588 23.12 -1.89 -15.41
N GLU A 589 24.00 -1.36 -16.29
CA GLU A 589 23.63 -0.48 -17.39
C GLU A 589 22.63 -1.09 -18.39
N SER A 590 22.57 -2.43 -18.45
CA SER A 590 21.66 -3.17 -19.34
C SER A 590 20.27 -3.41 -18.77
N LEU A 591 20.00 -3.03 -17.52
CA LEU A 591 18.72 -3.29 -16.86
C LEU A 591 17.56 -2.63 -17.61
N ARG A 592 16.47 -3.39 -17.68
CA ARG A 592 15.21 -2.92 -18.22
C ARG A 592 14.33 -2.41 -17.09
N TYR A 593 14.07 -1.13 -17.12
CA TYR A 593 13.20 -0.48 -16.18
C TYR A 593 11.78 -0.39 -16.70
N LYS A 594 10.81 -0.41 -15.77
CA LYS A 594 9.44 -0.06 -16.05
C LYS A 594 9.33 1.46 -16.03
N THR A 595 8.83 2.06 -17.10
CA THR A 595 8.57 3.50 -17.13
C THR A 595 7.15 3.80 -16.68
N TYR A 596 6.98 4.73 -15.77
CA TYR A 596 5.70 5.25 -15.34
C TYR A 596 5.83 6.72 -14.94
N ASN A 597 5.05 7.61 -15.59
CA ASN A 597 5.03 9.06 -15.34
C ASN A 597 6.43 9.68 -15.14
N ASP A 598 7.25 9.63 -16.18
CA ASP A 598 8.59 10.22 -16.21
C ASP A 598 9.58 9.70 -15.16
N ALA A 599 9.35 8.52 -14.62
CA ALA A 599 10.29 7.84 -13.75
C ALA A 599 10.50 6.37 -14.14
N LEU A 600 11.67 5.85 -13.79
CA LEU A 600 12.12 4.48 -14.04
C LEU A 600 12.01 3.67 -12.76
N TYR A 601 11.33 2.54 -12.86
CA TYR A 601 11.04 1.65 -11.74
C TYR A 601 11.56 0.25 -11.96
N ILE A 602 11.82 -0.42 -10.85
CA ILE A 602 12.09 -1.85 -10.78
C ILE A 602 11.40 -2.42 -9.55
N GLY A 603 11.06 -3.71 -9.57
CA GLY A 603 10.38 -4.30 -8.43
C GLY A 603 10.23 -5.80 -8.55
N SER A 604 9.25 -6.34 -7.85
CA SER A 604 8.89 -7.74 -7.84
C SER A 604 7.93 -8.09 -8.98
N ALA A 605 7.53 -9.36 -9.04
CA ALA A 605 6.49 -9.83 -9.96
C ALA A 605 5.13 -9.17 -9.66
N ASP A 606 4.79 -9.02 -8.35
CA ASP A 606 3.51 -8.48 -7.87
C ASP A 606 3.50 -6.95 -7.78
N ASN A 607 4.66 -6.36 -7.53
CA ASN A 607 4.85 -4.93 -7.47
C ASN A 607 6.02 -4.45 -8.34
N PRO A 608 5.86 -4.32 -9.66
CA PRO A 608 6.93 -3.87 -10.55
C PRO A 608 7.36 -2.41 -10.33
N TYR A 609 6.72 -1.69 -9.42
CA TYR A 609 6.98 -0.29 -9.07
C TYR A 609 7.56 -0.11 -7.65
N LEU A 610 8.11 -1.18 -7.07
CA LEU A 610 8.61 -1.22 -5.69
C LEU A 610 9.69 -0.15 -5.43
N VAL A 611 10.63 0.00 -6.35
CA VAL A 611 11.74 0.96 -6.28
C VAL A 611 11.65 1.95 -7.43
N LEU A 612 11.54 3.23 -7.12
CA LEU A 612 11.75 4.31 -8.06
C LEU A 612 13.26 4.55 -8.15
N VAL A 613 13.87 4.12 -9.23
CA VAL A 613 15.34 4.11 -9.40
C VAL A 613 15.87 5.46 -9.84
N LYS A 614 15.21 6.10 -10.81
CA LYS A 614 15.66 7.36 -11.37
C LYS A 614 14.52 8.09 -12.06
N ALA A 615 14.53 9.43 -11.97
CA ALA A 615 13.72 10.29 -12.82
C ALA A 615 14.26 10.34 -14.26
N THR A 616 13.38 10.55 -15.23
CA THR A 616 13.79 10.96 -16.59
C THR A 616 14.06 12.46 -16.63
N ASP A 617 14.79 12.91 -17.64
CA ASP A 617 15.13 14.35 -17.80
C ASP A 617 13.87 15.24 -18.00
N SER A 618 12.75 14.65 -18.39
CA SER A 618 11.45 15.31 -18.54
C SER A 618 10.68 15.45 -17.24
N CYS A 619 11.09 14.81 -16.15
CA CYS A 619 10.37 14.82 -14.89
C CYS A 619 10.44 16.19 -14.21
N THR A 620 9.29 16.85 -14.10
CA THR A 620 9.15 18.15 -13.42
C THR A 620 8.21 18.11 -12.22
N SER A 621 7.55 16.96 -11.97
CA SER A 621 6.56 16.77 -10.90
C SER A 621 6.53 15.32 -10.42
N LEU A 622 6.28 15.15 -9.12
CA LEU A 622 6.09 13.85 -8.46
C LEU A 622 4.62 13.42 -8.36
N SER A 623 3.67 14.27 -8.80
CA SER A 623 2.22 14.00 -8.64
C SER A 623 1.76 12.68 -9.26
N GLY A 624 2.54 12.15 -10.20
CA GLY A 624 2.31 10.87 -10.85
C GLY A 624 3.11 9.69 -10.31
N MET A 625 3.79 9.81 -9.15
CA MET A 625 4.52 8.69 -8.57
C MET A 625 3.58 7.52 -8.27
N HIS A 626 4.02 6.29 -8.58
CA HIS A 626 3.19 5.11 -8.37
C HIS A 626 2.90 4.86 -6.88
N SER A 627 1.64 4.57 -6.51
CA SER A 627 1.21 4.41 -5.12
C SER A 627 1.87 3.24 -4.38
N LYS A 628 2.28 2.20 -5.11
CA LYS A 628 2.98 1.02 -4.57
C LYS A 628 4.50 1.22 -4.42
N THR A 629 5.04 2.42 -4.67
CA THR A 629 6.48 2.68 -4.50
C THR A 629 6.84 2.66 -3.03
N LYS A 630 7.75 1.77 -2.64
CA LYS A 630 8.33 1.67 -1.30
C LYS A 630 9.62 2.47 -1.18
N PHE A 631 10.51 2.37 -2.15
CA PHE A 631 11.79 3.06 -2.13
C PHE A 631 11.85 4.16 -3.19
N ILE A 632 12.23 5.38 -2.78
CA ILE A 632 12.76 6.40 -3.66
C ILE A 632 14.27 6.29 -3.54
N PHE A 633 14.90 5.73 -4.57
CA PHE A 633 16.26 5.24 -4.50
C PHE A 633 17.29 6.37 -4.36
N TYR A 634 18.51 6.01 -4.00
CA TYR A 634 19.66 6.91 -3.90
C TYR A 634 19.84 7.72 -5.18
N TYR A 635 19.99 9.04 -5.04
CA TYR A 635 20.20 9.99 -6.17
C TYR A 635 19.08 10.02 -7.23
N ALA A 636 17.91 9.43 -6.96
CA ALA A 636 16.83 9.24 -7.95
C ALA A 636 16.42 10.55 -8.66
N PHE A 637 16.45 11.67 -7.94
CA PHE A 637 16.11 13.00 -8.41
C PHE A 637 17.24 14.01 -8.21
N GLN A 638 18.46 13.56 -7.98
CA GLN A 638 19.59 14.44 -7.73
C GLN A 638 19.74 15.47 -8.86
N SER A 639 19.79 16.75 -8.49
CA SER A 639 19.93 17.86 -9.44
C SER A 639 18.84 17.93 -10.52
N SER A 640 17.67 17.37 -10.24
CA SER A 640 16.52 17.40 -11.17
C SER A 640 15.88 18.79 -11.26
N ASN A 641 15.10 18.99 -12.31
CA ASN A 641 14.35 20.23 -12.57
C ASN A 641 12.96 20.23 -11.87
N LEU A 642 12.78 19.48 -10.80
CA LEU A 642 11.53 19.51 -10.04
C LEU A 642 11.25 20.90 -9.51
N THR A 643 10.10 21.46 -9.83
CA THR A 643 9.66 22.78 -9.32
C THR A 643 9.09 22.69 -7.90
N SER A 644 8.73 21.47 -7.50
CA SER A 644 8.31 21.13 -6.14
C SER A 644 8.61 19.67 -5.87
N ILE A 645 8.84 19.35 -4.60
CA ILE A 645 9.00 17.97 -4.12
C ILE A 645 7.73 17.64 -3.31
N ASP A 646 6.71 17.16 -4.00
CA ASP A 646 5.42 16.79 -3.42
C ASP A 646 5.26 15.28 -3.47
N ILE A 647 5.64 14.60 -2.39
CA ILE A 647 5.60 13.14 -2.26
C ILE A 647 4.19 12.73 -1.84
N PRO A 648 3.43 12.06 -2.71
CA PRO A 648 2.05 11.73 -2.41
C PRO A 648 1.94 10.72 -1.28
N SER A 649 0.82 10.77 -0.55
CA SER A 649 0.51 9.78 0.49
C SER A 649 0.43 8.38 -0.10
N SER A 650 0.88 7.39 0.67
CA SER A 650 0.74 5.98 0.36
C SER A 650 0.10 5.22 1.53
N LEU A 651 -0.50 4.08 1.24
CA LEU A 651 -1.06 3.19 2.27
C LEU A 651 0.01 2.29 2.90
N GLY A 652 1.13 2.07 2.20
CA GLY A 652 2.26 1.29 2.67
C GLY A 652 3.44 2.17 3.10
N GLU A 653 4.44 1.52 3.68
CA GLU A 653 5.70 2.15 4.03
C GLU A 653 6.41 2.71 2.80
N ARG A 654 7.00 3.91 2.95
CA ARG A 654 7.85 4.54 1.94
C ARG A 654 9.14 5.05 2.57
N ILE A 655 10.23 4.74 1.92
CA ILE A 655 11.58 5.11 2.33
C ILE A 655 12.17 6.04 1.28
N ILE A 656 12.64 7.19 1.71
CA ILE A 656 13.44 8.10 0.89
C ILE A 656 14.90 7.78 1.19
N CYS A 657 15.63 7.23 0.22
CA CYS A 657 17.04 6.88 0.40
C CYS A 657 17.94 8.14 0.42
N ASP A 658 19.21 7.93 0.81
CA ASP A 658 20.17 9.02 0.91
C ASP A 658 20.35 9.74 -0.44
N TYR A 659 20.53 11.06 -0.39
CA TYR A 659 20.71 11.93 -1.56
C TYR A 659 19.58 11.90 -2.60
N ALA A 660 18.43 11.26 -2.33
CA ALA A 660 17.38 11.04 -3.32
C ALA A 660 16.94 12.30 -4.08
N PHE A 661 16.89 13.44 -3.41
CA PHE A 661 16.51 14.77 -3.96
C PHE A 661 17.60 15.81 -3.79
N SER A 662 18.85 15.39 -3.58
CA SER A 662 19.92 16.35 -3.35
C SER A 662 20.09 17.35 -4.52
N ASN A 663 20.34 18.62 -4.20
CA ASN A 663 20.53 19.71 -5.17
C ASN A 663 19.35 19.94 -6.15
N CYS A 664 18.12 19.64 -5.74
CA CYS A 664 16.92 20.05 -6.51
C CYS A 664 16.68 21.55 -6.34
N THR A 665 17.53 22.37 -6.94
CA THR A 665 17.54 23.84 -6.75
C THR A 665 16.35 24.55 -7.40
N ALA A 666 15.60 23.90 -8.28
CA ALA A 666 14.38 24.47 -8.86
C ALA A 666 13.16 24.32 -7.93
N ALA A 667 13.23 23.44 -6.92
CA ALA A 667 12.12 23.17 -6.00
C ALA A 667 11.91 24.36 -5.04
N THR A 668 10.64 24.76 -4.89
CA THR A 668 10.23 25.87 -4.03
C THR A 668 9.62 25.41 -2.72
N TYR A 669 9.20 24.16 -2.62
CA TYR A 669 8.69 23.52 -1.41
C TYR A 669 8.90 22.02 -1.39
N ILE A 670 8.83 21.46 -0.19
CA ILE A 670 8.83 20.02 0.05
C ILE A 670 7.55 19.67 0.83
N ALA A 671 6.77 18.75 0.31
CA ALA A 671 5.61 18.17 0.98
C ALA A 671 5.77 16.65 1.07
N ILE A 672 5.83 16.13 2.28
CA ILE A 672 5.99 14.70 2.59
C ILE A 672 4.64 14.15 3.01
N GLY A 673 4.05 13.30 2.17
CA GLY A 673 2.74 12.67 2.42
C GLY A 673 2.80 11.53 3.44
N ASN A 674 1.64 11.07 3.84
CA ASN A 674 1.48 9.92 4.74
C ASN A 674 2.16 8.66 4.16
N GLY A 675 2.71 7.82 5.03
CA GLY A 675 3.39 6.57 4.69
C GLY A 675 4.90 6.67 4.56
N VAL A 676 5.50 7.88 4.46
CA VAL A 676 6.96 8.02 4.55
C VAL A 676 7.39 7.75 5.99
N THR A 677 8.23 6.73 6.18
CA THR A 677 8.73 6.31 7.51
C THR A 677 10.17 6.71 7.74
N GLN A 678 10.96 6.82 6.67
CA GLN A 678 12.37 7.16 6.76
C GLN A 678 12.74 8.18 5.68
N ILE A 679 13.53 9.16 6.07
CA ILE A 679 14.19 10.13 5.20
C ILE A 679 15.70 9.90 5.38
N GLY A 680 16.39 9.54 4.32
CA GLY A 680 17.81 9.22 4.33
C GLY A 680 18.72 10.41 4.54
N ALA A 681 20.00 10.14 4.74
CA ALA A 681 21.01 11.17 4.90
C ALA A 681 21.13 12.00 3.61
N ASN A 682 21.31 13.33 3.76
CA ASN A 682 21.44 14.24 2.61
C ASN A 682 20.26 14.20 1.61
N ALA A 683 19.12 13.65 1.98
CA ALA A 683 18.02 13.39 1.04
C ALA A 683 17.57 14.65 0.29
N PHE A 684 17.55 15.80 0.93
CA PHE A 684 17.20 17.11 0.35
C PHE A 684 18.38 18.11 0.41
N TYR A 685 19.60 17.60 0.61
CA TYR A 685 20.79 18.45 0.68
C TYR A 685 20.86 19.44 -0.49
N GLY A 686 21.07 20.72 -0.19
CA GLY A 686 21.25 21.73 -1.23
C GLY A 686 20.00 22.12 -2.02
N CYS A 687 18.80 21.82 -1.56
CA CYS A 687 17.53 22.31 -2.12
C CYS A 687 17.34 23.79 -1.72
N SER A 688 18.22 24.67 -2.24
CA SER A 688 18.47 26.03 -1.75
C SER A 688 17.30 27.01 -1.92
N ASN A 689 16.34 26.73 -2.79
CA ASN A 689 15.18 27.59 -3.05
C ASN A 689 13.89 27.12 -2.37
N VAL A 690 13.95 26.03 -1.60
CA VAL A 690 12.81 25.53 -0.83
C VAL A 690 12.50 26.52 0.28
N THR A 691 11.28 27.06 0.30
CA THR A 691 10.84 28.09 1.26
C THR A 691 10.03 27.50 2.42
N TRP A 692 9.41 26.35 2.24
CA TRP A 692 8.68 25.66 3.29
C TRP A 692 8.71 24.15 3.14
N VAL A 693 8.59 23.48 4.29
CA VAL A 693 8.53 22.01 4.36
C VAL A 693 7.24 21.61 5.09
N ARG A 694 6.56 20.60 4.58
CA ARG A 694 5.43 19.95 5.25
C ARG A 694 5.72 18.47 5.44
N LEU A 695 5.50 18.01 6.66
CA LEU A 695 5.70 16.60 7.05
C LEU A 695 4.42 16.07 7.70
N VAL A 696 4.00 14.88 7.29
CA VAL A 696 3.03 14.09 8.05
C VAL A 696 3.82 13.35 9.15
N ALA A 697 4.01 14.00 10.30
CA ALA A 697 4.89 13.55 11.38
C ALA A 697 4.50 12.17 11.93
N LYS A 698 3.21 11.82 11.90
CA LYS A 698 2.70 10.51 12.38
C LYS A 698 3.37 9.29 11.76
N THR A 699 3.93 9.40 10.58
CA THR A 699 4.55 8.26 9.90
C THR A 699 6.06 8.32 9.86
N VAL A 700 6.66 9.50 9.90
CA VAL A 700 8.11 9.66 9.85
C VAL A 700 8.71 9.24 11.19
N LYS A 701 9.62 8.28 11.17
CA LYS A 701 10.33 7.76 12.35
C LYS A 701 11.75 8.31 12.44
N THR A 702 12.44 8.39 11.30
CA THR A 702 13.86 8.81 11.26
C THR A 702 14.11 9.80 10.15
N ILE A 703 14.97 10.77 10.40
CA ILE A 703 15.51 11.71 9.42
C ILE A 703 17.03 11.67 9.56
N GLY A 704 17.71 11.21 8.51
CA GLY A 704 19.17 10.98 8.50
C GLY A 704 20.00 12.25 8.52
N ASP A 705 21.30 12.08 8.75
CA ASP A 705 22.28 13.17 8.86
C ASP A 705 22.23 14.10 7.64
N GLU A 706 22.33 15.39 7.88
CA GLU A 706 22.38 16.41 6.83
C GLU A 706 21.18 16.42 5.86
N ALA A 707 20.04 15.82 6.22
CA ALA A 707 18.91 15.64 5.32
C ALA A 707 18.44 16.94 4.66
N PHE A 708 18.43 18.07 5.40
CA PHE A 708 18.07 19.41 4.92
C PHE A 708 19.25 20.38 4.88
N ASN A 709 20.49 19.89 5.03
CA ASN A 709 21.64 20.75 5.00
C ASN A 709 21.68 21.58 3.70
N ARG A 710 22.03 22.86 3.80
CA ARG A 710 22.03 23.86 2.70
C ARG A 710 20.66 24.21 2.11
N CYS A 711 19.57 23.91 2.79
CA CYS A 711 18.24 24.39 2.42
C CYS A 711 17.95 25.78 3.03
N TYR A 712 18.84 26.76 2.77
CA TYR A 712 18.88 28.06 3.46
C TYR A 712 17.65 28.96 3.27
N ALA A 713 16.77 28.68 2.34
CA ALA A 713 15.55 29.45 2.10
C ALA A 713 14.34 28.96 2.91
N ILE A 714 14.44 27.81 3.60
CA ILE A 714 13.34 27.31 4.44
C ILE A 714 13.08 28.37 5.52
N SER A 715 11.81 28.72 5.70
CA SER A 715 11.36 29.66 6.73
C SER A 715 10.15 29.13 7.50
N LYS A 716 9.50 28.07 6.99
CA LYS A 716 8.28 27.52 7.59
C LYS A 716 8.31 26.00 7.55
N VAL A 717 7.95 25.39 8.68
CA VAL A 717 7.80 23.94 8.81
C VAL A 717 6.39 23.63 9.28
N TYR A 718 5.67 22.80 8.52
CA TYR A 718 4.30 22.38 8.80
C TYR A 718 4.28 20.93 9.24
N ILE A 719 3.67 20.67 10.38
CA ILE A 719 3.46 19.32 10.92
C ILE A 719 1.99 19.10 11.27
N ASP A 720 1.60 17.86 11.45
CA ASP A 720 0.23 17.44 11.79
C ASP A 720 0.09 16.91 13.21
N ASP A 721 1.19 16.57 13.88
CA ASP A 721 1.18 15.92 15.20
C ASP A 721 2.44 16.23 16.00
N ILE A 722 2.29 16.81 17.18
CA ILE A 722 3.41 17.17 18.08
C ILE A 722 4.00 15.93 18.76
N ALA A 723 3.17 14.96 19.17
CA ALA A 723 3.69 13.78 19.85
C ALA A 723 4.57 12.95 18.91
N ALA A 724 4.10 12.77 17.67
CA ALA A 724 4.88 12.11 16.64
C ALA A 724 6.16 12.88 16.27
N TRP A 725 6.09 14.22 16.19
CA TRP A 725 7.26 15.05 15.94
C TRP A 725 8.33 14.92 17.02
N CYS A 726 7.92 14.90 18.30
CA CYS A 726 8.83 14.67 19.42
C CYS A 726 9.54 13.32 19.36
N ALA A 727 8.92 12.32 18.72
CA ALA A 727 9.44 10.96 18.61
C ALA A 727 10.33 10.74 17.37
N ILE A 728 10.45 11.72 16.44
CA ILE A 728 11.32 11.58 15.27
C ILE A 728 12.79 11.54 15.74
N GLU A 729 13.53 10.55 15.25
CA GLU A 729 14.97 10.46 15.42
C GLU A 729 15.66 11.28 14.31
N PHE A 730 16.22 12.42 14.69
CA PHE A 730 17.02 13.27 13.81
C PHE A 730 18.49 12.85 13.90
N GLY A 731 19.17 12.68 12.78
CA GLY A 731 20.57 12.26 12.74
C GLY A 731 21.52 13.30 13.33
N ASP A 732 21.40 14.54 12.88
CA ASP A 732 22.16 15.68 13.35
C ASP A 732 21.32 16.97 13.36
N ASN A 733 21.91 18.12 13.66
CA ASN A 733 21.19 19.39 13.69
C ASN A 733 20.70 19.85 12.32
N THR A 734 21.31 19.44 11.23
CA THR A 734 20.88 19.79 9.86
C THR A 734 19.90 18.78 9.27
N SER A 735 19.53 17.76 10.04
CA SER A 735 18.45 16.82 9.74
C SER A 735 17.09 17.44 10.00
N SER A 736 16.96 18.32 11.00
CA SER A 736 15.71 19.04 11.27
C SER A 736 15.54 20.19 10.28
N PRO A 737 14.39 20.27 9.57
CA PRO A 737 14.16 21.40 8.68
C PRO A 737 13.99 22.74 9.41
N LEU A 738 13.81 22.75 10.74
CA LEU A 738 13.81 23.94 11.57
C LEU A 738 15.23 24.52 11.72
N SER A 739 16.25 23.67 11.88
CA SER A 739 17.64 24.07 12.12
C SER A 739 18.42 24.46 10.86
N CYS A 740 17.81 24.32 9.67
CA CYS A 740 18.47 24.71 8.39
C CYS A 740 18.25 26.19 8.02
N ILE A 741 17.55 26.92 8.85
CA ILE A 741 17.06 28.28 8.61
C ILE A 741 18.15 29.30 9.02
N ILE A 742 18.27 30.38 8.25
CA ILE A 742 19.11 31.52 8.69
C ILE A 742 18.34 32.32 9.74
N GLY A 743 18.36 31.85 10.99
CA GLY A 743 17.62 32.37 12.12
C GLY A 743 16.40 31.52 12.49
N PRO A 744 15.69 31.82 13.58
CA PRO A 744 14.63 30.97 14.11
C PRO A 744 13.48 30.74 13.12
N GLY A 745 13.06 29.45 12.96
CA GLY A 745 12.02 29.02 12.04
C GLY A 745 10.60 29.11 12.57
N ASP A 746 9.64 29.26 11.66
CA ASP A 746 8.22 29.21 11.98
C ASP A 746 7.72 27.77 11.95
N LEU A 747 7.32 27.23 13.11
CA LEU A 747 6.63 25.94 13.22
C LEU A 747 5.12 26.12 13.10
N TYR A 748 4.47 25.34 12.26
CA TYR A 748 3.02 25.34 12.10
C TYR A 748 2.45 23.95 12.44
N LEU A 749 1.51 23.93 13.38
CA LEU A 749 0.71 22.73 13.66
C LEU A 749 -0.66 22.87 12.99
N ASN A 750 -1.00 21.94 12.09
CA ASN A 750 -2.27 21.97 11.34
C ASN A 750 -2.57 23.35 10.69
N ASN A 751 -1.53 23.99 10.11
CA ASN A 751 -1.50 25.32 9.49
C ASN A 751 -1.63 26.51 10.48
N THR A 752 -1.57 26.29 11.79
CA THR A 752 -1.56 27.34 12.80
C THR A 752 -0.13 27.55 13.28
N LEU A 753 0.37 28.79 13.27
CA LEU A 753 1.69 29.12 13.80
C LEU A 753 1.76 28.79 15.29
N VAL A 754 2.81 28.10 15.70
CA VAL A 754 3.06 27.68 17.08
C VAL A 754 4.16 28.58 17.68
N THR A 755 3.77 29.47 18.57
CA THR A 755 4.68 30.23 19.43
C THR A 755 4.62 29.77 20.89
N GLU A 756 3.48 29.23 21.29
CA GLU A 756 3.25 28.56 22.57
C GLU A 756 2.97 27.09 22.29
N LEU A 757 3.88 26.22 22.73
CA LEU A 757 3.82 24.79 22.44
C LEU A 757 3.28 24.04 23.66
N THR A 758 2.32 23.14 23.42
CA THR A 758 1.90 22.16 24.42
C THR A 758 2.27 20.76 23.96
N ILE A 759 3.12 20.09 24.73
CA ILE A 759 3.45 18.67 24.51
C ILE A 759 2.28 17.84 25.02
N PRO A 760 1.70 16.94 24.21
CA PRO A 760 0.57 16.11 24.63
C PRO A 760 0.91 15.16 25.77
N ASP A 761 -0.08 14.84 26.60
CA ASP A 761 0.03 13.78 27.60
C ASP A 761 0.38 12.44 26.94
N GLY A 762 1.22 11.63 27.63
CA GLY A 762 1.69 10.35 27.12
C GLY A 762 2.99 10.41 26.31
N VAL A 763 3.45 11.61 25.90
CA VAL A 763 4.80 11.77 25.35
C VAL A 763 5.81 11.53 26.48
N THR A 764 6.70 10.55 26.28
CA THR A 764 7.73 10.18 27.27
C THR A 764 9.10 10.78 26.99
N ALA A 765 9.37 11.14 25.74
CA ALA A 765 10.63 11.71 25.30
C ALA A 765 10.42 12.87 24.32
N ILE A 766 11.26 13.89 24.42
CA ILE A 766 11.45 14.92 23.39
C ILE A 766 12.83 14.65 22.78
N ASN A 767 12.86 14.15 21.54
CA ASN A 767 14.10 13.74 20.90
C ASN A 767 15.00 14.95 20.59
N ALA A 768 16.30 14.65 20.34
CA ALA A 768 17.28 15.69 20.04
C ALA A 768 16.90 16.46 18.76
N TYR A 769 17.26 17.75 18.73
CA TYR A 769 17.02 18.68 17.61
C TYR A 769 15.54 18.95 17.27
N ALA A 770 14.59 18.42 18.05
CA ALA A 770 13.16 18.46 17.67
C ALA A 770 12.64 19.89 17.48
N PHE A 771 13.05 20.83 18.33
CA PHE A 771 12.61 22.23 18.30
C PHE A 771 13.78 23.21 18.24
N GLU A 772 14.97 22.74 17.89
CA GLU A 772 16.15 23.61 17.70
C GLU A 772 15.82 24.71 16.68
N ASP A 773 16.33 25.92 16.90
CA ASP A 773 16.12 27.10 16.06
C ASP A 773 14.62 27.50 15.88
N SER A 774 13.74 27.19 16.84
CA SER A 774 12.33 27.56 16.76
C SER A 774 12.01 28.91 17.40
N LYS A 775 10.90 29.55 16.98
CA LYS A 775 10.38 30.81 17.54
C LYS A 775 9.46 30.61 18.74
N LEU A 776 9.61 29.53 19.47
CA LEU A 776 8.80 29.26 20.66
C LEU A 776 9.07 30.34 21.73
N THR A 777 8.00 30.83 22.34
CA THR A 777 8.05 31.75 23.47
C THR A 777 7.78 31.08 24.80
N SER A 778 6.95 30.01 24.75
CA SER A 778 6.65 29.16 25.90
C SER A 778 6.40 27.72 25.50
N ILE A 779 6.64 26.83 26.46
CA ILE A 779 6.32 25.39 26.26
C ILE A 779 5.66 24.83 27.53
N THR A 780 4.62 24.01 27.33
CA THR A 780 4.01 23.20 28.39
C THR A 780 4.44 21.74 28.23
N ILE A 781 5.08 21.20 29.27
CA ILE A 781 5.64 19.84 29.31
C ILE A 781 4.85 19.02 30.34
N PRO A 782 4.22 17.89 29.95
CA PRO A 782 3.47 17.02 30.86
C PRO A 782 4.39 16.17 31.74
N GLN A 783 3.82 15.60 32.81
CA GLN A 783 4.55 14.71 33.73
C GLN A 783 5.04 13.41 33.08
N SER A 784 4.45 13.02 31.95
CA SER A 784 4.85 11.82 31.22
C SER A 784 6.25 11.91 30.59
N VAL A 785 6.77 13.13 30.38
CA VAL A 785 8.11 13.33 29.80
C VAL A 785 9.16 12.95 30.82
N THR A 786 9.96 11.95 30.49
CA THR A 786 11.09 11.44 31.30
C THR A 786 12.46 11.79 30.73
N SER A 787 12.52 12.17 29.43
CA SER A 787 13.80 12.54 28.81
C SER A 787 13.66 13.70 27.80
N ILE A 788 14.71 14.54 27.73
CA ILE A 788 14.86 15.62 26.75
C ILE A 788 16.23 15.47 26.10
N GLY A 789 16.22 15.31 24.78
CA GLY A 789 17.38 15.02 23.97
C GLY A 789 18.34 16.21 23.81
N TYR A 790 19.50 15.93 23.21
CA TYR A 790 20.52 16.91 22.90
C TYR A 790 19.99 17.99 21.97
N ARG A 791 20.23 19.26 22.32
CA ARG A 791 19.82 20.42 21.51
C ARG A 791 18.35 20.53 21.21
N ALA A 792 17.47 19.84 21.97
CA ALA A 792 16.04 19.82 21.69
C ALA A 792 15.41 21.21 21.60
N PHE A 793 15.94 22.20 22.33
CA PHE A 793 15.50 23.60 22.36
C PHE A 793 16.68 24.57 22.22
N GLU A 794 17.79 24.15 21.64
CA GLU A 794 18.94 25.05 21.44
C GLU A 794 18.59 26.10 20.37
N TYR A 795 19.15 27.29 20.50
CA TYR A 795 18.87 28.43 19.61
C TYR A 795 17.38 28.82 19.49
N CYS A 796 16.63 28.67 20.59
CA CYS A 796 15.29 29.23 20.77
C CYS A 796 15.32 30.57 21.48
N PRO A 797 15.63 31.70 20.84
CA PRO A 797 15.97 32.95 21.50
C PRO A 797 14.81 33.63 22.21
N SER A 798 13.60 33.22 21.93
CA SER A 798 12.37 33.75 22.50
C SER A 798 11.76 32.86 23.60
N LEU A 799 12.37 31.69 23.89
CA LEU A 799 11.83 30.75 24.88
C LEU A 799 12.20 31.22 26.30
N GLU A 800 11.26 31.89 26.95
CA GLU A 800 11.42 32.44 28.28
C GLU A 800 10.69 31.63 29.36
N THR A 801 9.69 30.87 29.00
CA THR A 801 8.77 30.20 29.92
C THR A 801 8.61 28.74 29.62
N ILE A 802 8.77 27.89 30.62
CA ILE A 802 8.49 26.44 30.56
C ILE A 802 7.45 26.13 31.65
N HIS A 803 6.27 25.70 31.27
CA HIS A 803 5.24 25.21 32.18
C HIS A 803 5.40 23.69 32.34
N TYR A 804 5.87 23.24 33.49
CA TYR A 804 5.93 21.80 33.78
C TYR A 804 4.75 21.37 34.64
N LEU A 805 3.98 20.41 34.16
CA LEU A 805 2.76 19.96 34.85
C LEU A 805 3.02 19.04 36.05
N GLY A 806 4.28 18.90 36.48
CA GLY A 806 4.74 18.17 37.66
C GLY A 806 5.37 19.07 38.71
N THR A 807 5.99 18.43 39.72
CA THR A 807 6.75 19.12 40.80
C THR A 807 8.17 19.44 40.35
N LYS A 808 8.87 20.34 41.11
CA LYS A 808 10.28 20.62 40.87
C LYS A 808 11.16 19.37 40.95
N ALA A 809 10.90 18.50 41.94
CA ALA A 809 11.64 17.25 42.06
C ALA A 809 11.48 16.35 40.84
N GLN A 810 10.28 16.28 40.23
CA GLN A 810 10.03 15.53 39.02
C GLN A 810 10.72 16.20 37.80
N TRP A 811 10.73 17.53 37.72
CA TRP A 811 11.47 18.27 36.70
C TRP A 811 12.97 18.00 36.73
N GLU A 812 13.54 17.95 37.93
CA GLU A 812 14.97 17.65 38.13
C GLU A 812 15.30 16.20 37.77
N ALA A 813 14.33 15.28 37.96
CA ALA A 813 14.46 13.87 37.62
C ALA A 813 14.34 13.57 36.11
N ILE A 814 13.83 14.53 35.29
CA ILE A 814 13.83 14.36 33.83
C ILE A 814 15.30 14.25 33.39
N GLU A 815 15.59 13.19 32.64
CA GLU A 815 16.89 13.00 32.02
C GLU A 815 17.09 14.00 30.89
N LYS A 816 17.94 14.99 31.12
CA LYS A 816 18.31 15.99 30.14
C LYS A 816 19.71 15.71 29.61
N SER A 817 19.91 15.85 28.29
CA SER A 817 21.21 15.62 27.69
C SER A 817 22.33 16.41 28.42
N SER A 818 23.37 15.70 28.88
CA SER A 818 24.54 16.31 29.54
C SER A 818 25.36 17.20 28.62
N MET A 819 25.19 17.08 27.30
CA MET A 819 25.84 17.91 26.28
C MET A 819 25.04 19.17 25.94
N GLY A 820 23.92 19.43 26.65
CA GLY A 820 23.05 20.59 26.45
C GLY A 820 21.76 20.19 25.69
N TRP A 821 20.63 20.52 26.27
CA TRP A 821 19.30 20.35 25.67
C TRP A 821 18.70 21.72 25.28
N ILE A 822 19.18 22.78 25.87
CA ILE A 822 18.87 24.18 25.62
C ILE A 822 20.19 24.98 25.68
N ASP A 823 20.24 26.15 25.06
CA ASP A 823 21.42 27.03 25.08
C ASP A 823 21.76 27.40 26.52
N ALA A 824 23.03 27.27 26.93
CA ALA A 824 23.52 27.57 28.26
C ALA A 824 23.36 29.06 28.67
N TYR A 825 23.14 29.94 27.71
CA TYR A 825 22.95 31.38 27.92
C TYR A 825 21.49 31.82 27.89
N THR A 826 20.57 30.91 27.60
CA THR A 826 19.13 31.20 27.58
C THR A 826 18.62 31.31 29.01
N LYS A 827 18.01 32.46 29.34
CA LYS A 827 17.36 32.68 30.63
C LYS A 827 15.91 32.28 30.53
N TYR A 828 15.49 31.40 31.40
CA TYR A 828 14.09 30.91 31.39
C TYR A 828 13.59 30.60 32.79
N THR A 829 12.29 30.58 32.93
CA THR A 829 11.62 30.16 34.18
C THR A 829 10.84 28.88 33.94
N VAL A 830 11.01 27.91 34.84
CA VAL A 830 10.18 26.70 34.87
C VAL A 830 9.12 26.82 35.94
N HIS A 831 7.87 26.92 35.54
CA HIS A 831 6.71 26.94 36.42
C HIS A 831 6.28 25.50 36.70
N CYS A 832 6.55 25.02 37.91
CA CYS A 832 6.11 23.71 38.39
C CYS A 832 4.90 23.84 39.31
N THR A 833 4.22 22.74 39.58
CA THR A 833 3.00 22.74 40.44
C THR A 833 3.27 23.16 41.89
N ASP A 834 4.53 23.09 42.36
CA ASP A 834 5.01 23.43 43.71
C ASP A 834 5.92 24.67 43.74
N GLY A 835 5.93 25.49 42.67
CA GLY A 835 6.65 26.76 42.53
C GLY A 835 7.63 26.81 41.37
N ASP A 836 8.35 27.93 41.26
CA ASP A 836 9.17 28.25 40.10
C ASP A 836 10.66 27.85 40.30
N ILE A 837 11.31 27.50 39.21
CA ILE A 837 12.75 27.36 39.06
C ILE A 837 13.21 28.43 38.07
N VAL A 838 14.03 29.38 38.52
CA VAL A 838 14.57 30.45 37.67
C VAL A 838 15.99 30.07 37.26
N VAL A 839 16.25 30.07 35.95
CA VAL A 839 17.58 29.87 35.37
C VAL A 839 18.06 31.22 34.82
N GLU A 840 19.10 31.80 35.43
CA GLU A 840 19.63 33.13 35.11
C GLU A 840 20.85 33.10 34.16
#